data_894732275eed672de8bd77c8e936b952
#
_entry.id   894732275eed672de8bd77c8e936b952
#
_cell.length_a   1.000
_cell.length_b   1.000
_cell.length_c   1.000
_cell.angle_alpha   90.00
_cell.angle_beta   90.00
_cell.angle_gamma   90.00
#
_symmetry.space_group_name_H-M   'P 1'
#
loop_
_entity.id
_entity.type
_entity.pdbx_description
1 polymer ?
#
loop_
_entity_poly.entity_id
_entity_poly.type
_entity_poly.pdbx_seq_one_letter_code
_entity_poly.pdbx_strand_id
1 'polypeptide(L)'
;MGEPAFLSEEFQNSPEPDLEIVVCSGYGKNGALSVLQKSIRPQVVTTFELPGCYDMWTVIAPVRKEQEEAPKGEGAEPEPSAPEADDDGRRHGFLILSREDSTMILQTGQEIMELDTSGFATQGPTVFAGNIGDNRYIVQVSPLGIRLLEGVNQLHFIPVDLGSPIVQCAVADPYVVIMSAEGHVTMFLLKSDSYGGRHHRLALHKPPLHHVDSLLSPSPSPPQQSKVIALCVYRDVSGMFTTESRLGGARDELGGRSGSEAEGQGSETSPTVDDEEEMLYGDSGSLFSPSKEEARRSSQPPADRDPAPFRAEPTHWCLLVRENGTMEIYQLPDWRLVFLVKNFPVGQRVLVDSSFGQPTTQGEARKEEATRQGELPLVKEVLLVALGSRQRRPYLLVHVDQELLIYEAFPHDSQLGQGNLKVRFKKVPHNINFREKKPKPSKKKTEGGGSEEGVGARGRVARFRYFEDIYGYSGVFICGPSPHWLLVTGRGPLRLHPMGIDGPIDSFAPFHNVNCPRGFLYFNRQGELRISVLPAYLSYDAPWPVRKIPLRCTAHYVAYHVESKVYAVATSTNTPCTRIPRMTGEEKEFETIDRDDRYIHPQQEAFSIQLISPVSWEAIPNARIELEEWEHVTCMKTVSLRSEETVSGLKGYVAAGTCLMQGEEVTCRGRILIMDVIEVVPEPGQPLTKNKFKVLYEKEQKGPVTALCHCNGHLVSAIGQKIFLWSLRASELTGMAFIDTQLYIHQMISVKNFILAADVMKSISLLRYQEESKTLSLVSRDAKPLEVYSVDFMVDNAQLGFLVSDRDRNLMVYMYLPEAKESFGGMRLLRRADFHVGAHVNTFWRTPCRGATDGPSKKSVVWENKHITWFATLDGGIGLLLPMQEKTYRRLLMLQNALTTMLPHHAGLNPRAFRMLHVDRRVLQNAVRNVLDGELLNRYLYLSTMERGELAKKIGTTPDIILDDLLETDRVTAHF
;
A
#
# COMPACT_ATOMS: atom_id res chain seq x y z
N MET A 1 1.37 19.04 -1.74
CA MET A 1 2.28 18.04 -2.34
C MET A 1 3.43 18.78 -3.00
N GLY A 2 4.64 18.28 -2.86
CA GLY A 2 5.76 18.73 -3.67
C GLY A 2 5.76 18.05 -5.03
N GLU A 3 6.56 18.56 -5.96
CA GLU A 3 6.81 17.85 -7.21
C GLU A 3 7.56 16.56 -6.93
N PRO A 4 7.29 15.46 -7.68
CA PRO A 4 8.04 14.22 -7.49
C PRO A 4 9.50 14.39 -7.88
N ALA A 5 10.37 13.89 -7.05
CA ALA A 5 11.81 13.92 -7.27
C ALA A 5 12.27 12.63 -7.96
N PHE A 6 13.27 12.75 -8.81
CA PHE A 6 14.01 11.59 -9.30
C PHE A 6 15.04 11.17 -8.25
N LEU A 7 15.00 9.90 -7.85
CA LEU A 7 16.05 9.31 -7.04
C LEU A 7 17.34 9.18 -7.86
N SER A 8 18.45 9.44 -7.21
CA SER A 8 19.84 9.50 -7.62
C SER A 8 20.31 8.80 -8.90
N GLU A 9 21.41 9.26 -9.43
CA GLU A 9 22.08 8.81 -10.67
C GLU A 9 22.41 7.31 -10.75
N GLU A 10 22.37 6.57 -9.65
CA GLU A 10 22.63 5.13 -9.64
C GLU A 10 21.56 4.31 -10.40
N PHE A 11 20.40 4.88 -10.67
CA PHE A 11 19.30 4.21 -11.38
C PHE A 11 19.08 4.71 -12.81
N GLN A 12 20.03 5.44 -13.39
CA GLN A 12 19.92 5.96 -14.77
C GLN A 12 19.80 4.89 -15.85
N ASN A 13 20.08 3.63 -15.54
CA ASN A 13 19.90 2.49 -16.44
C ASN A 13 18.53 1.80 -16.32
N SER A 14 17.65 2.27 -15.45
CA SER A 14 16.29 1.78 -15.37
C SER A 14 15.43 2.48 -16.43
N PRO A 15 14.65 1.75 -17.26
CA PRO A 15 13.80 2.38 -18.29
C PRO A 15 12.64 3.20 -17.70
N GLU A 16 12.46 3.21 -16.40
CA GLU A 16 11.42 3.96 -15.71
C GLU A 16 11.99 4.83 -14.59
N PRO A 17 11.71 6.15 -14.59
CA PRO A 17 12.14 7.01 -13.50
C PRO A 17 11.42 6.67 -12.21
N ASP A 18 12.16 6.66 -11.11
CA ASP A 18 11.61 6.50 -9.77
C ASP A 18 11.11 7.84 -9.24
N LEU A 19 9.80 7.95 -9.18
CA LEU A 19 9.15 9.13 -8.64
C LEU A 19 8.79 8.91 -7.17
N GLU A 20 9.05 9.93 -6.36
CA GLU A 20 8.60 10.02 -4.98
C GLU A 20 7.62 11.19 -4.84
N ILE A 21 6.60 11.02 -4.03
CA ILE A 21 5.74 12.13 -3.63
C ILE A 21 6.22 12.68 -2.29
N VAL A 22 6.50 13.97 -2.25
CA VAL A 22 6.89 14.68 -1.04
C VAL A 22 5.74 15.56 -0.58
N VAL A 23 5.31 15.36 0.66
CA VAL A 23 4.13 16.03 1.23
C VAL A 23 4.52 16.70 2.53
N CYS A 24 4.09 17.95 2.70
CA CYS A 24 4.13 18.61 4.00
C CYS A 24 3.10 17.94 4.93
N SER A 25 3.52 17.55 6.10
CA SER A 25 2.67 16.85 7.07
C SER A 25 2.90 17.32 8.50
N GLY A 26 1.90 17.11 9.35
CA GLY A 26 1.98 17.48 10.75
C GLY A 26 1.88 18.98 11.01
N TYR A 27 1.99 19.34 12.27
CA TYR A 27 1.90 20.72 12.76
C TYR A 27 2.80 20.91 13.98
N GLY A 28 3.44 22.06 14.08
CA GLY A 28 4.30 22.41 15.21
C GLY A 28 5.48 21.42 15.36
N LYS A 29 5.69 20.91 16.56
CA LYS A 29 6.76 19.93 16.84
C LYS A 29 6.62 18.62 16.07
N ASN A 30 5.43 18.31 15.58
CA ASN A 30 5.14 17.14 14.75
C ASN A 30 5.25 17.43 13.24
N GLY A 31 5.63 18.65 12.88
CA GLY A 31 5.83 19.05 11.49
C GLY A 31 6.93 18.23 10.83
N ALA A 32 6.67 17.76 9.62
CA ALA A 32 7.55 16.87 8.89
C ALA A 32 7.32 16.97 7.39
N LEU A 33 8.28 16.44 6.63
CA LEU A 33 8.06 16.00 5.26
C LEU A 33 7.79 14.51 5.28
N SER A 34 6.74 14.09 4.59
CA SER A 34 6.47 12.68 4.33
C SER A 34 6.83 12.36 2.89
N VAL A 35 7.75 11.42 2.71
CA VAL A 35 8.20 10.97 1.40
C VAL A 35 7.56 9.63 1.13
N LEU A 36 6.71 9.57 0.12
CA LEU A 36 5.94 8.38 -0.25
C LEU A 36 6.61 7.70 -1.44
N GLN A 37 6.84 6.40 -1.30
CA GLN A 37 7.38 5.58 -2.37
C GLN A 37 6.31 4.67 -2.97
N LYS A 38 6.39 4.43 -4.26
CA LYS A 38 5.48 3.58 -5.02
C LYS A 38 5.56 2.11 -4.57
N SER A 39 6.75 1.62 -4.27
CA SER A 39 7.03 0.21 -4.06
C SER A 39 8.14 0.01 -3.04
N ILE A 40 8.22 -1.20 -2.49
CA ILE A 40 9.35 -1.61 -1.68
C ILE A 40 10.56 -1.83 -2.58
N ARG A 41 11.68 -1.16 -2.25
CA ARG A 41 12.97 -1.31 -2.90
C ARG A 41 13.96 -1.87 -1.90
N PRO A 42 14.30 -3.15 -2.01
CA PRO A 42 15.27 -3.75 -1.10
C PRO A 42 16.66 -3.16 -1.32
N GLN A 43 17.39 -3.08 -0.23
CA GLN A 43 18.81 -2.78 -0.27
C GLN A 43 19.58 -4.08 -0.49
N VAL A 44 20.14 -4.23 -1.68
CA VAL A 44 20.89 -5.44 -2.05
C VAL A 44 22.27 -5.42 -1.38
N VAL A 45 22.55 -6.45 -0.59
CA VAL A 45 23.83 -6.65 0.07
C VAL A 45 24.83 -7.37 -0.86
N THR A 46 24.36 -8.44 -1.49
CA THR A 46 25.19 -9.26 -2.37
C THR A 46 24.32 -9.92 -3.45
N THR A 47 24.93 -10.17 -4.60
CA THR A 47 24.30 -10.88 -5.71
C THR A 47 25.16 -12.05 -6.16
N PHE A 48 24.53 -13.22 -6.33
CA PHE A 48 25.14 -14.42 -6.89
C PHE A 48 24.43 -14.84 -8.17
N GLU A 49 25.18 -15.30 -9.14
CA GLU A 49 24.62 -15.91 -10.34
C GLU A 49 24.54 -17.43 -10.16
N LEU A 50 23.33 -17.96 -10.07
CA LEU A 50 23.06 -19.38 -9.89
C LEU A 50 22.04 -19.85 -10.92
N PRO A 51 22.44 -20.01 -12.18
CA PRO A 51 21.53 -20.40 -13.25
C PRO A 51 20.96 -21.79 -13.03
N GLY A 52 19.72 -22.00 -13.38
CA GLY A 52 19.01 -23.26 -13.29
C GLY A 52 18.36 -23.56 -11.93
N CYS A 53 18.57 -22.73 -10.93
CA CYS A 53 17.83 -22.83 -9.67
C CYS A 53 16.43 -22.23 -9.83
N TYR A 54 15.39 -22.96 -9.40
CA TYR A 54 14.00 -22.50 -9.52
C TYR A 54 13.30 -22.37 -8.17
N ASP A 55 13.84 -22.96 -7.11
CA ASP A 55 13.27 -22.86 -5.78
C ASP A 55 14.38 -22.85 -4.70
N MET A 56 14.07 -22.28 -3.54
CA MET A 56 15.00 -22.22 -2.44
C MET A 56 14.32 -22.19 -1.08
N TRP A 57 15.02 -22.62 -0.07
CA TRP A 57 14.60 -22.56 1.34
C TRP A 57 15.79 -22.19 2.20
N THR A 58 15.51 -21.49 3.28
CA THR A 58 16.48 -21.25 4.36
C THR A 58 16.05 -22.02 5.60
N VAL A 59 16.97 -22.66 6.26
CA VAL A 59 16.70 -23.44 7.46
C VAL A 59 17.62 -23.02 8.60
N ILE A 60 17.09 -23.06 9.80
CA ILE A 60 17.80 -22.73 11.02
C ILE A 60 18.65 -23.94 11.42
N ALA A 61 19.94 -23.71 11.67
CA ALA A 61 20.81 -24.68 12.32
C ALA A 61 21.24 -24.12 13.67
N PRO A 62 20.82 -24.71 14.78
CA PRO A 62 21.24 -24.23 16.08
C PRO A 62 22.76 -24.39 16.23
N VAL A 63 23.42 -23.32 16.60
CA VAL A 63 24.86 -23.34 16.92
C VAL A 63 25.02 -24.15 18.20
N ARG A 64 25.70 -25.29 18.12
CA ARG A 64 26.21 -25.98 19.33
C ARG A 64 27.20 -25.03 19.97
N LYS A 65 26.85 -24.53 21.16
CA LYS A 65 27.89 -23.99 22.07
C LYS A 65 28.78 -25.16 22.41
N GLU A 66 29.91 -25.29 21.74
CA GLU A 66 31.00 -26.07 22.24
C GLU A 66 31.35 -25.46 23.60
N GLN A 67 31.08 -26.17 24.67
CA GLN A 67 31.61 -25.88 25.98
C GLN A 67 33.11 -26.00 25.88
N GLU A 68 33.78 -24.90 25.53
CA GLU A 68 35.17 -24.74 25.90
C GLU A 68 35.17 -24.66 27.43
N GLU A 69 35.59 -25.75 28.05
CA GLU A 69 36.03 -25.74 29.40
C GLU A 69 37.26 -24.83 29.50
N ALA A 70 36.99 -23.57 29.78
CA ALA A 70 38.05 -22.62 30.14
C ALA A 70 38.54 -22.93 31.56
N PRO A 71 39.83 -23.01 31.78
CA PRO A 71 40.39 -23.25 33.10
C PRO A 71 40.04 -22.10 34.05
N LYS A 72 39.52 -22.47 35.22
CA LYS A 72 39.19 -21.53 36.30
C LYS A 72 40.42 -20.68 36.67
N GLY A 73 40.40 -19.40 36.32
CA GLY A 73 41.26 -18.35 36.83
C GLY A 73 40.43 -17.49 37.77
N GLU A 74 40.82 -17.44 39.00
CA GLU A 74 40.25 -16.62 40.05
C GLU A 74 40.46 -15.13 39.72
N GLY A 75 39.35 -14.36 39.82
CA GLY A 75 39.42 -12.91 40.06
C GLY A 75 39.21 -11.98 38.87
N ALA A 76 37.98 -11.78 38.46
CA ALA A 76 37.50 -10.52 37.90
C ALA A 76 35.97 -10.44 38.04
N GLU A 77 35.48 -9.36 38.58
CA GLU A 77 34.05 -9.07 38.67
C GLU A 77 33.44 -8.97 37.26
N PRO A 78 32.26 -9.57 37.04
CA PRO A 78 31.62 -9.43 35.75
C PRO A 78 30.93 -8.07 35.64
N GLU A 79 31.36 -7.24 34.67
CA GLU A 79 30.53 -6.12 34.20
C GLU A 79 29.23 -6.67 33.61
N PRO A 80 28.08 -6.00 33.88
CA PRO A 80 26.82 -6.42 33.28
C PRO A 80 26.88 -6.20 31.77
N SER A 81 27.17 -7.22 31.02
CA SER A 81 26.98 -7.23 29.57
C SER A 81 25.51 -7.21 29.23
N ALA A 82 25.13 -6.27 28.35
CA ALA A 82 23.79 -6.11 27.82
C ALA A 82 23.22 -7.41 27.22
N PRO A 83 21.88 -7.62 27.21
CA PRO A 83 21.27 -8.85 26.74
C PRO A 83 21.31 -8.96 25.21
N GLU A 84 22.41 -9.41 24.69
CA GLU A 84 22.56 -9.84 23.27
C GLU A 84 22.32 -11.36 23.07
N ALA A 85 21.78 -12.04 24.07
CA ALA A 85 21.82 -13.51 24.11
C ALA A 85 20.68 -14.22 23.33
N ASP A 86 19.66 -13.54 22.82
CA ASP A 86 18.49 -14.19 22.21
C ASP A 86 18.53 -14.28 20.68
N ASP A 87 19.48 -13.67 20.00
CA ASP A 87 19.51 -13.58 18.55
C ASP A 87 20.27 -14.74 17.86
N ASP A 88 21.17 -15.40 18.58
CA ASP A 88 22.00 -16.48 18.04
C ASP A 88 21.22 -17.76 17.71
N GLY A 89 20.05 -17.96 18.31
CA GLY A 89 19.24 -19.17 18.11
C GLY A 89 18.38 -19.17 16.85
N ARG A 90 18.27 -18.07 16.14
CA ARG A 90 17.39 -17.91 14.96
C ARG A 90 18.13 -17.71 13.65
N ARG A 91 19.45 -17.83 13.64
CA ARG A 91 20.24 -17.68 12.42
C ARG A 91 20.02 -18.86 11.49
N HIS A 92 19.80 -18.55 10.22
CA HIS A 92 19.75 -19.56 9.17
C HIS A 92 21.15 -20.10 8.93
N GLY A 93 21.31 -21.41 9.06
CA GLY A 93 22.60 -22.09 8.87
C GLY A 93 22.81 -22.64 7.49
N PHE A 94 21.73 -22.95 6.77
CA PHE A 94 21.79 -23.54 5.44
C PHE A 94 20.82 -22.86 4.49
N LEU A 95 21.26 -22.74 3.23
CA LEU A 95 20.46 -22.35 2.08
C LEU A 95 20.37 -23.57 1.15
N ILE A 96 19.15 -24.00 0.88
CA ILE A 96 18.86 -25.16 0.05
C ILE A 96 18.30 -24.68 -1.27
N LEU A 97 18.98 -24.98 -2.37
CA LEU A 97 18.65 -24.55 -3.72
C LEU A 97 18.25 -25.74 -4.57
N SER A 98 17.06 -25.73 -5.13
CA SER A 98 16.58 -26.81 -5.99
C SER A 98 16.79 -26.50 -7.46
N ARG A 99 17.35 -27.48 -8.17
CA ARG A 99 17.45 -27.53 -9.64
C ARG A 99 16.58 -28.68 -10.15
N GLU A 100 16.42 -28.81 -11.46
CA GLU A 100 15.60 -29.88 -12.03
C GLU A 100 16.13 -31.29 -11.71
N ASP A 101 17.44 -31.45 -11.62
CA ASP A 101 18.12 -32.73 -11.48
C ASP A 101 19.01 -32.85 -10.23
N SER A 102 19.13 -31.77 -9.48
CA SER A 102 20.03 -31.72 -8.33
C SER A 102 19.57 -30.69 -7.29
N THR A 103 20.11 -30.80 -6.09
CA THR A 103 19.97 -29.85 -5.02
C THR A 103 21.35 -29.38 -4.56
N MET A 104 21.53 -28.09 -4.46
CA MET A 104 22.72 -27.45 -3.93
C MET A 104 22.48 -27.03 -2.48
N ILE A 105 23.44 -27.37 -1.60
CA ILE A 105 23.38 -26.98 -0.20
C ILE A 105 24.52 -25.99 0.06
N LEU A 106 24.15 -24.80 0.51
CA LEU A 106 25.08 -23.76 0.92
C LEU A 106 25.05 -23.62 2.44
N GLN A 107 26.21 -23.72 3.07
CA GLN A 107 26.36 -23.39 4.47
C GLN A 107 26.59 -21.91 4.63
N THR A 108 25.75 -21.26 5.47
CA THR A 108 25.81 -19.84 5.72
C THR A 108 26.41 -19.57 7.09
N GLY A 109 27.52 -18.87 7.09
CA GLY A 109 28.23 -18.42 8.28
C GLY A 109 28.72 -17.00 8.05
N GLN A 110 29.99 -16.74 8.35
CA GLN A 110 30.65 -15.51 7.93
C GLN A 110 30.83 -15.45 6.42
N GLU A 111 31.06 -16.59 5.82
CA GLU A 111 31.11 -16.76 4.38
C GLU A 111 30.10 -17.83 3.95
N ILE A 112 29.60 -17.72 2.73
CA ILE A 112 28.69 -18.69 2.14
C ILE A 112 29.52 -19.70 1.34
N MET A 113 29.47 -20.97 1.73
CA MET A 113 30.24 -22.04 1.10
C MET A 113 29.33 -23.20 0.70
N GLU A 114 29.61 -23.82 -0.44
CA GLU A 114 28.94 -25.04 -0.87
C GLU A 114 29.40 -26.23 -0.01
N LEU A 115 28.44 -27.06 0.42
CA LEU A 115 28.74 -28.33 1.10
C LEU A 115 28.76 -29.47 0.11
N ASP A 116 29.95 -30.06 -0.08
CA ASP A 116 30.13 -31.21 -0.94
C ASP A 116 29.70 -32.52 -0.28
N THR A 117 29.84 -32.62 1.03
CA THR A 117 29.50 -33.80 1.82
C THR A 117 28.59 -33.45 2.98
N SER A 118 27.36 -33.95 2.96
CA SER A 118 26.37 -33.77 4.01
C SER A 118 25.33 -34.89 4.00
N GLY A 119 24.50 -34.96 5.02
CA GLY A 119 23.34 -35.85 5.06
C GLY A 119 22.17 -35.42 4.18
N PHE A 120 22.24 -34.23 3.57
CA PHE A 120 21.19 -33.75 2.65
C PHE A 120 21.19 -34.54 1.34
N ALA A 121 19.99 -34.69 0.75
CA ALA A 121 19.88 -35.28 -0.58
C ALA A 121 20.28 -34.24 -1.62
N THR A 122 21.29 -34.54 -2.43
CA THR A 122 21.79 -33.70 -3.50
C THR A 122 21.48 -34.24 -4.89
N GLN A 123 21.11 -35.52 -4.97
CA GLN A 123 20.76 -36.23 -6.21
C GLN A 123 19.25 -36.05 -6.49
N GLY A 124 18.88 -35.08 -7.28
CA GLY A 124 17.50 -34.76 -7.62
C GLY A 124 16.97 -33.51 -6.96
N PRO A 125 15.75 -33.06 -7.36
CA PRO A 125 15.16 -31.84 -6.85
C PRO A 125 14.70 -31.98 -5.41
N THR A 126 14.59 -30.86 -4.71
CA THR A 126 13.95 -30.75 -3.40
C THR A 126 12.56 -30.14 -3.58
N VAL A 127 11.55 -30.74 -2.95
CA VAL A 127 10.17 -30.26 -2.97
C VAL A 127 9.93 -29.26 -1.85
N PHE A 128 10.51 -29.53 -0.69
CA PHE A 128 10.36 -28.67 0.48
C PHE A 128 11.54 -28.87 1.45
N ALA A 129 11.91 -27.81 2.13
CA ALA A 129 12.82 -27.87 3.27
C ALA A 129 12.36 -26.88 4.35
N GLY A 130 12.45 -27.31 5.59
CA GLY A 130 12.03 -26.50 6.74
C GLY A 130 12.50 -27.07 8.05
N ASN A 131 12.20 -26.37 9.14
CA ASN A 131 12.54 -26.80 10.49
C ASN A 131 11.35 -27.46 11.18
N ILE A 132 11.67 -28.41 12.07
CA ILE A 132 10.71 -29.12 12.92
C ILE A 132 11.35 -29.40 14.29
N GLY A 133 10.53 -29.70 15.29
CA GLY A 133 11.04 -29.99 16.63
C GLY A 133 11.63 -28.75 17.32
N ASP A 134 10.91 -27.64 17.30
CA ASP A 134 11.34 -26.34 17.83
C ASP A 134 12.67 -25.86 17.23
N ASN A 135 12.76 -25.91 15.91
CA ASN A 135 13.92 -25.53 15.09
C ASN A 135 15.17 -26.39 15.30
N ARG A 136 15.08 -27.50 16.04
CA ARG A 136 16.22 -28.40 16.30
C ARG A 136 16.57 -29.25 15.12
N TYR A 137 15.55 -29.71 14.36
CA TYR A 137 15.69 -30.62 13.24
C TYR A 137 15.35 -29.95 11.93
N ILE A 138 15.87 -30.49 10.85
CA ILE A 138 15.60 -30.08 9.49
C ILE A 138 14.89 -31.21 8.76
N VAL A 139 13.83 -30.87 8.07
CA VAL A 139 13.11 -31.77 7.17
C VAL A 139 13.42 -31.37 5.74
N GLN A 140 13.92 -32.32 4.96
CA GLN A 140 14.09 -32.18 3.51
C GLN A 140 13.20 -33.19 2.81
N VAL A 141 12.32 -32.73 1.95
CA VAL A 141 11.40 -33.56 1.17
C VAL A 141 11.83 -33.56 -0.29
N SER A 142 12.09 -34.72 -0.81
CA SER A 142 12.32 -34.96 -2.24
C SER A 142 11.13 -35.68 -2.86
N PRO A 143 11.03 -35.78 -4.20
CA PRO A 143 9.93 -36.52 -4.82
C PRO A 143 9.83 -38.00 -4.38
N LEU A 144 10.91 -38.56 -3.85
CA LEU A 144 10.98 -39.97 -3.47
C LEU A 144 10.86 -40.25 -1.98
N GLY A 145 11.04 -39.26 -1.12
CA GLY A 145 10.98 -39.47 0.30
C GLY A 145 11.27 -38.26 1.17
N ILE A 146 11.33 -38.52 2.47
CA ILE A 146 11.55 -37.51 3.50
C ILE A 146 12.82 -37.83 4.27
N ARG A 147 13.64 -36.80 4.48
CA ARG A 147 14.84 -36.87 5.33
C ARG A 147 14.65 -36.02 6.57
N LEU A 148 14.99 -36.58 7.72
CA LEU A 148 15.11 -35.84 8.97
C LEU A 148 16.60 -35.67 9.29
N LEU A 149 17.03 -34.43 9.49
CA LEU A 149 18.41 -34.09 9.76
C LEU A 149 18.56 -33.29 11.06
N GLU A 150 19.71 -33.46 11.71
CA GLU A 150 20.18 -32.58 12.77
C GLU A 150 21.50 -31.95 12.31
N GLY A 151 21.49 -30.63 11.99
CA GLY A 151 22.63 -30.00 11.33
C GLY A 151 22.89 -30.63 9.96
N VAL A 152 24.10 -31.16 9.76
CA VAL A 152 24.51 -31.86 8.50
C VAL A 152 24.28 -33.37 8.56
N ASN A 153 23.85 -33.92 9.69
CA ASN A 153 23.72 -35.35 9.92
C ASN A 153 22.33 -35.85 9.63
N GLN A 154 22.20 -36.82 8.75
CA GLN A 154 20.93 -37.50 8.53
C GLN A 154 20.61 -38.40 9.73
N LEU A 155 19.43 -38.17 10.35
CA LEU A 155 18.94 -39.03 11.44
C LEU A 155 18.03 -40.13 10.92
N HIS A 156 17.16 -39.84 10.00
CA HIS A 156 16.15 -40.74 9.48
C HIS A 156 15.82 -40.44 8.03
N PHE A 157 15.68 -41.48 7.23
CA PHE A 157 15.18 -41.37 5.85
C PHE A 157 14.00 -42.31 5.67
N ILE A 158 12.90 -41.77 5.18
CA ILE A 158 11.68 -42.53 4.90
C ILE A 158 11.42 -42.48 3.40
N PRO A 159 11.63 -43.61 2.69
CA PRO A 159 11.15 -43.71 1.32
C PRO A 159 9.63 -43.73 1.33
N VAL A 160 9.02 -42.94 0.47
CA VAL A 160 7.56 -42.81 0.37
C VAL A 160 7.14 -43.26 -1.02
N ASP A 161 6.33 -44.32 -1.09
CA ASP A 161 5.72 -44.78 -2.32
C ASP A 161 4.20 -44.55 -2.24
N LEU A 162 3.76 -43.52 -2.95
CA LEU A 162 2.33 -43.15 -3.10
C LEU A 162 1.82 -43.43 -4.52
N GLY A 163 2.55 -44.20 -5.30
CA GLY A 163 2.25 -44.47 -6.71
C GLY A 163 2.62 -43.33 -7.67
N SER A 164 2.96 -42.17 -7.16
CA SER A 164 3.40 -40.97 -7.90
C SER A 164 4.36 -40.16 -7.03
N PRO A 165 5.20 -39.31 -7.63
CA PRO A 165 6.17 -38.53 -6.86
C PRO A 165 5.46 -37.50 -5.95
N ILE A 166 6.12 -37.16 -4.85
CA ILE A 166 5.68 -36.12 -3.92
C ILE A 166 5.84 -34.76 -4.62
N VAL A 167 4.78 -33.96 -4.65
CA VAL A 167 4.78 -32.65 -5.33
C VAL A 167 4.58 -31.50 -4.37
N GLN A 168 4.07 -31.73 -3.17
CA GLN A 168 3.81 -30.71 -2.17
C GLN A 168 4.05 -31.24 -0.75
N CYS A 169 4.60 -30.39 0.11
CA CYS A 169 4.75 -30.62 1.52
C CYS A 169 4.38 -29.37 2.31
N ALA A 170 3.74 -29.55 3.44
CA ALA A 170 3.47 -28.51 4.41
C ALA A 170 3.88 -28.99 5.80
N VAL A 171 4.48 -28.12 6.58
CA VAL A 171 4.96 -28.41 7.93
C VAL A 171 4.33 -27.43 8.92
N ALA A 172 3.71 -27.98 9.96
CA ALA A 172 3.35 -27.27 11.17
C ALA A 172 3.76 -28.14 12.35
N ASP A 173 4.81 -27.74 13.04
CA ASP A 173 5.46 -28.54 14.09
C ASP A 173 4.43 -29.09 15.12
N PRO A 174 4.36 -30.37 15.39
CA PRO A 174 5.23 -31.47 14.97
C PRO A 174 4.76 -32.27 13.74
N TYR A 175 3.87 -31.75 12.93
CA TYR A 175 3.25 -32.45 11.81
C TYR A 175 3.92 -32.11 10.47
N VAL A 176 4.10 -33.12 9.64
CA VAL A 176 4.57 -33.01 8.26
C VAL A 176 3.52 -33.66 7.36
N VAL A 177 2.92 -32.94 6.46
CA VAL A 177 1.91 -33.44 5.53
C VAL A 177 2.43 -33.33 4.12
N ILE A 178 2.39 -34.43 3.38
CA ILE A 178 2.83 -34.51 1.99
C ILE A 178 1.68 -34.90 1.07
N MET A 179 1.77 -34.47 -0.17
CA MET A 179 0.82 -34.80 -1.22
C MET A 179 1.55 -35.27 -2.46
N SER A 180 1.08 -36.34 -3.07
CA SER A 180 1.58 -36.84 -4.35
C SER A 180 0.96 -36.12 -5.55
N ALA A 181 1.53 -36.32 -6.74
CA ALA A 181 1.01 -35.77 -7.98
C ALA A 181 -0.43 -36.24 -8.29
N GLU A 182 -0.82 -37.42 -7.83
CA GLU A 182 -2.18 -37.94 -7.99
C GLU A 182 -3.14 -37.53 -6.86
N GLY A 183 -2.68 -36.72 -5.91
CA GLY A 183 -3.49 -36.19 -4.83
C GLY A 183 -3.62 -37.10 -3.61
N HIS A 184 -2.75 -38.06 -3.43
CA HIS A 184 -2.66 -38.86 -2.20
C HIS A 184 -1.98 -38.06 -1.10
N VAL A 185 -2.60 -38.00 0.08
CA VAL A 185 -2.11 -37.23 1.23
C VAL A 185 -1.65 -38.19 2.32
N THR A 186 -0.51 -37.93 2.91
CA THR A 186 0.06 -38.68 4.02
C THR A 186 0.64 -37.71 5.06
N MET A 187 0.46 -38.04 6.34
CA MET A 187 0.96 -37.25 7.44
C MET A 187 2.04 -37.99 8.20
N PHE A 188 3.05 -37.26 8.65
CA PHE A 188 4.09 -37.75 9.56
C PHE A 188 4.08 -36.91 10.82
N LEU A 189 4.29 -37.56 11.94
CA LEU A 189 4.38 -36.93 13.25
C LEU A 189 5.76 -37.15 13.82
N LEU A 190 6.40 -36.09 14.28
CA LEU A 190 7.68 -36.18 15.01
C LEU A 190 7.46 -36.74 16.40
N LYS A 191 8.02 -37.92 16.67
CA LYS A 191 7.96 -38.58 17.99
C LYS A 191 9.35 -38.74 18.57
N SER A 192 9.47 -38.65 19.89
CA SER A 192 10.66 -39.02 20.62
C SER A 192 10.52 -40.48 21.10
N ASP A 193 11.54 -41.29 20.85
CA ASP A 193 11.57 -42.66 21.34
C ASP A 193 11.79 -42.68 22.85
N SER A 194 10.88 -43.32 23.57
CA SER A 194 10.88 -43.39 25.04
C SER A 194 11.90 -44.37 25.61
N TYR A 195 12.62 -45.11 24.78
CA TYR A 195 13.60 -46.10 25.22
C TYR A 195 15.03 -45.61 25.04
N GLY A 196 15.61 -44.98 26.09
CA GLY A 196 17.04 -44.87 26.31
C GLY A 196 17.92 -44.14 25.31
N GLY A 197 17.37 -43.59 24.28
CA GLY A 197 18.11 -42.85 23.24
C GLY A 197 17.46 -41.50 22.89
N ARG A 198 18.27 -40.49 22.76
CA ARG A 198 17.87 -39.15 22.38
C ARG A 198 17.50 -39.00 20.90
N HIS A 199 16.88 -40.01 20.29
CA HIS A 199 16.59 -40.03 18.86
C HIS A 199 15.13 -39.72 18.61
N HIS A 200 14.86 -38.63 17.87
CA HIS A 200 13.55 -38.34 17.31
C HIS A 200 13.41 -38.98 15.94
N ARG A 201 12.22 -39.47 15.63
CA ARG A 201 11.90 -40.05 14.32
C ARG A 201 10.54 -39.56 13.85
N LEU A 202 10.33 -39.60 12.55
CA LEU A 202 9.03 -39.33 11.92
C LEU A 202 8.21 -40.64 11.90
N ALA A 203 7.02 -40.60 12.51
CA ALA A 203 6.07 -41.72 12.53
C ALA A 203 4.98 -41.50 11.48
N LEU A 204 4.75 -42.50 10.64
CA LEU A 204 3.74 -42.45 9.59
C LEU A 204 2.34 -42.46 10.17
N HIS A 205 1.44 -41.62 9.67
CA HIS A 205 0.03 -41.64 9.94
C HIS A 205 -0.75 -41.48 8.64
N LYS A 206 -1.64 -42.44 8.32
CA LYS A 206 -2.47 -42.38 7.15
C LYS A 206 -3.79 -41.70 7.49
N PRO A 207 -4.10 -40.51 6.91
CA PRO A 207 -5.36 -39.84 7.18
C PRO A 207 -6.53 -40.58 6.56
N PRO A 208 -7.62 -40.81 7.31
CA PRO A 208 -8.86 -41.31 6.76
C PRO A 208 -9.63 -40.18 6.04
N LEU A 209 -9.28 -39.92 4.80
CA LEU A 209 -9.93 -38.89 3.99
C LEU A 209 -11.21 -39.44 3.37
N HIS A 210 -12.33 -39.39 4.09
CA HIS A 210 -13.63 -39.80 3.61
C HIS A 210 -14.26 -38.75 2.68
N HIS A 211 -14.94 -39.25 1.65
CA HIS A 211 -15.72 -38.39 0.76
C HIS A 211 -17.05 -38.00 1.44
N VAL A 212 -17.30 -36.68 1.57
CA VAL A 212 -18.50 -36.18 2.28
C VAL A 212 -19.80 -36.52 1.57
N ASP A 213 -19.78 -36.65 0.24
CA ASP A 213 -20.98 -36.98 -0.55
C ASP A 213 -21.52 -38.39 -0.30
N SER A 214 -20.71 -39.27 0.27
CA SER A 214 -21.18 -40.64 0.62
C SER A 214 -22.11 -40.71 1.83
N LEU A 215 -22.14 -39.65 2.66
CA LEU A 215 -23.03 -39.56 3.83
C LEU A 215 -24.41 -38.98 3.50
N LEU A 216 -24.59 -38.36 2.30
CA LEU A 216 -25.82 -37.67 1.94
C LEU A 216 -26.60 -38.29 0.77
N SER A 217 -26.09 -39.34 0.13
CA SER A 217 -26.74 -39.99 -1.01
C SER A 217 -26.70 -41.51 -0.85
N PRO A 218 -27.86 -42.22 -0.78
CA PRO A 218 -27.91 -43.66 -0.85
C PRO A 218 -27.74 -44.11 -2.32
N SER A 219 -26.58 -43.93 -2.91
CA SER A 219 -26.28 -44.41 -4.25
C SER A 219 -25.41 -45.67 -4.19
N PRO A 220 -25.75 -46.75 -4.93
CA PRO A 220 -25.07 -48.02 -4.83
C PRO A 220 -23.70 -48.11 -5.55
N SER A 221 -23.18 -47.02 -6.11
CA SER A 221 -21.84 -47.01 -6.71
C SER A 221 -20.85 -46.38 -5.74
N PRO A 222 -19.61 -46.96 -5.59
CA PRO A 222 -18.61 -46.35 -4.75
C PRO A 222 -18.30 -44.95 -5.28
N PRO A 223 -18.42 -43.92 -4.46
CA PRO A 223 -18.13 -42.55 -4.90
C PRO A 223 -16.67 -42.47 -5.28
N GLN A 224 -16.41 -42.05 -6.50
CA GLN A 224 -15.05 -41.66 -6.91
C GLN A 224 -14.61 -40.49 -6.02
N GLN A 225 -13.61 -40.73 -5.21
CA GLN A 225 -13.01 -39.67 -4.40
C GLN A 225 -12.37 -38.61 -5.33
N SER A 226 -12.79 -37.35 -5.17
CA SER A 226 -12.18 -36.25 -5.90
C SER A 226 -10.76 -36.06 -5.44
N LYS A 227 -9.88 -35.81 -6.40
CA LYS A 227 -8.44 -35.59 -6.18
C LYS A 227 -8.17 -34.35 -5.32
N VAL A 228 -7.26 -34.46 -4.36
CA VAL A 228 -6.72 -33.30 -3.62
C VAL A 228 -5.72 -32.57 -4.51
N ILE A 229 -5.90 -31.29 -4.71
CA ILE A 229 -5.06 -30.47 -5.60
C ILE A 229 -4.22 -29.43 -4.89
N ALA A 230 -4.58 -29.05 -3.67
CA ALA A 230 -3.83 -28.13 -2.85
C ALA A 230 -4.05 -28.43 -1.36
N LEU A 231 -3.04 -28.19 -0.57
CA LEU A 231 -3.13 -28.35 0.89
C LEU A 231 -2.24 -27.34 1.61
N CYS A 232 -2.57 -27.09 2.86
CA CYS A 232 -1.69 -26.45 3.82
C CYS A 232 -1.97 -26.95 5.23
N VAL A 233 -1.00 -26.84 6.10
CA VAL A 233 -1.13 -27.16 7.53
C VAL A 233 -0.97 -25.86 8.33
N TYR A 234 -1.82 -25.69 9.32
CA TYR A 234 -1.87 -24.48 10.10
C TYR A 234 -1.77 -24.78 11.59
N ARG A 235 -0.85 -24.05 12.25
CA ARG A 235 -0.72 -24.05 13.70
C ARG A 235 -1.36 -22.78 14.25
N ASP A 236 -2.46 -22.92 14.95
CA ASP A 236 -3.18 -21.80 15.56
C ASP A 236 -2.71 -21.53 16.97
N VAL A 237 -2.24 -20.32 17.21
CA VAL A 237 -1.91 -19.79 18.54
C VAL A 237 -2.83 -18.64 18.94
N SER A 238 -3.75 -18.24 18.05
CA SER A 238 -4.69 -17.15 18.30
C SER A 238 -5.82 -17.53 19.24
N GLY A 239 -6.09 -18.82 19.38
CA GLY A 239 -7.28 -19.33 20.08
C GLY A 239 -8.58 -19.20 19.30
N MET A 240 -8.54 -18.61 18.09
CA MET A 240 -9.71 -18.45 17.23
C MET A 240 -10.19 -19.78 16.64
N PHE A 241 -9.24 -20.65 16.24
CA PHE A 241 -9.53 -21.96 15.69
C PHE A 241 -9.84 -22.94 16.83
N THR A 242 -11.12 -23.14 17.10
CA THR A 242 -11.62 -24.03 18.13
C THR A 242 -12.93 -24.69 17.66
N THR A 243 -13.17 -25.89 18.18
CA THR A 243 -14.43 -26.61 18.00
C THR A 243 -15.32 -26.51 19.23
N GLU A 244 -14.85 -25.89 20.29
CA GLU A 244 -15.58 -25.69 21.54
C GLU A 244 -16.41 -24.41 21.50
N SER A 245 -17.67 -24.50 21.95
CA SER A 245 -18.56 -23.34 21.96
C SER A 245 -18.11 -22.30 22.98
N ARG A 246 -17.97 -21.05 22.54
CA ARG A 246 -17.63 -19.92 23.41
C ARG A 246 -18.77 -19.47 24.31
N LEU A 247 -20.00 -19.82 23.96
CA LEU A 247 -21.19 -19.49 24.75
C LEU A 247 -21.35 -20.34 26.01
N GLY A 248 -20.66 -21.50 26.10
CA GLY A 248 -20.68 -22.38 27.25
C GLY A 248 -19.72 -21.99 28.40
N GLY A 249 -18.63 -21.29 28.09
CA GLY A 249 -17.58 -20.96 29.06
C GLY A 249 -17.90 -19.82 30.04
N ALA A 250 -18.89 -18.98 29.72
CA ALA A 250 -19.28 -17.85 30.59
C ALA A 250 -20.30 -18.21 31.69
N ARG A 251 -20.81 -19.44 31.70
CA ARG A 251 -21.83 -19.87 32.68
C ARG A 251 -21.30 -20.58 33.91
N ASP A 252 -20.08 -21.08 33.89
CA ASP A 252 -19.58 -21.90 35.01
C ASP A 252 -18.84 -21.12 36.13
N GLU A 253 -18.54 -19.83 35.91
CA GLU A 253 -17.88 -19.00 36.97
C GLU A 253 -18.82 -18.14 37.81
N LEU A 254 -20.13 -18.12 37.53
CA LEU A 254 -21.11 -17.44 38.38
C LEU A 254 -22.17 -18.37 38.93
N GLY A 255 -21.71 -19.47 39.55
CA GLY A 255 -22.54 -20.29 40.41
C GLY A 255 -22.81 -19.60 41.77
N GLY A 256 -23.92 -18.91 41.87
CA GLY A 256 -24.42 -18.51 43.20
C GLY A 256 -25.14 -17.19 43.22
N ARG A 257 -26.37 -17.13 42.81
CA ARG A 257 -27.51 -16.58 43.54
C ARG A 257 -28.81 -16.58 42.72
N SER A 258 -29.77 -17.15 43.40
CA SER A 258 -31.14 -17.35 42.99
C SER A 258 -31.96 -16.10 42.61
N GLY A 259 -32.89 -16.28 41.72
CA GLY A 259 -34.26 -15.77 41.90
C GLY A 259 -34.81 -14.85 40.82
N SER A 260 -35.80 -15.41 40.24
CA SER A 260 -37.05 -14.83 39.76
C SER A 260 -37.21 -14.63 38.27
N GLU A 261 -38.27 -15.26 37.88
CA GLU A 261 -38.89 -15.34 36.57
C GLU A 261 -39.29 -13.98 35.98
N ALA A 262 -39.10 -13.84 34.68
CA ALA A 262 -39.99 -13.02 33.84
C ALA A 262 -39.97 -13.57 32.41
N GLU A 263 -41.11 -14.04 32.01
CA GLU A 263 -41.43 -14.41 30.64
C GLU A 263 -41.34 -13.18 29.71
N GLY A 264 -40.60 -13.28 28.62
CA GLY A 264 -40.59 -12.32 27.55
C GLY A 264 -40.43 -13.04 26.19
N GLN A 265 -41.47 -12.94 25.40
CA GLN A 265 -41.61 -13.56 24.07
C GLN A 265 -40.42 -13.16 23.16
N GLY A 266 -39.83 -14.20 22.56
CA GLY A 266 -38.79 -14.06 21.56
C GLY A 266 -39.32 -13.56 20.24
N SER A 267 -38.69 -12.54 19.71
CA SER A 267 -38.74 -12.23 18.29
C SER A 267 -37.49 -12.78 17.63
N GLU A 268 -37.69 -13.70 16.71
CA GLU A 268 -36.66 -14.19 15.83
C GLU A 268 -36.13 -13.06 14.93
N THR A 269 -35.01 -12.46 15.25
CA THR A 269 -34.23 -11.66 14.32
C THR A 269 -33.10 -12.51 13.77
N SER A 270 -33.03 -12.61 12.43
CA SER A 270 -32.02 -13.39 11.73
C SER A 270 -30.61 -12.85 12.06
N PRO A 271 -29.63 -13.71 12.43
CA PRO A 271 -28.34 -13.27 12.94
C PRO A 271 -27.36 -12.75 11.90
N THR A 272 -27.76 -12.57 10.64
CA THR A 272 -26.85 -12.27 9.54
C THR A 272 -26.51 -10.79 9.34
N VAL A 273 -27.24 -9.86 9.97
CA VAL A 273 -27.02 -8.41 9.81
C VAL A 273 -26.21 -7.84 10.97
N ASP A 274 -26.39 -8.35 12.18
CA ASP A 274 -25.73 -7.84 13.37
C ASP A 274 -24.25 -8.22 13.48
N ASP A 275 -23.86 -9.38 12.93
CA ASP A 275 -22.45 -9.86 12.98
C ASP A 275 -21.53 -9.05 12.04
N GLU A 276 -22.04 -8.56 10.91
CA GLU A 276 -21.28 -7.68 10.02
C GLU A 276 -21.15 -6.27 10.61
N GLU A 277 -22.16 -5.79 11.32
CA GLU A 277 -22.11 -4.48 11.99
C GLU A 277 -21.18 -4.52 13.20
N GLU A 278 -21.14 -5.57 13.99
CA GLU A 278 -20.25 -5.70 15.14
C GLU A 278 -18.78 -5.78 14.71
N MET A 279 -18.48 -6.41 13.56
CA MET A 279 -17.15 -6.38 12.98
C MET A 279 -16.74 -5.01 12.43
N LEU A 280 -17.70 -4.23 11.94
CA LEU A 280 -17.44 -2.90 11.39
C LEU A 280 -17.33 -1.82 12.49
N TYR A 281 -18.00 -2.01 13.60
CA TYR A 281 -18.10 -0.99 14.66
C TYR A 281 -17.48 -1.37 16.01
N GLY A 282 -17.21 -2.65 16.24
CA GLY A 282 -16.63 -3.15 17.50
C GLY A 282 -15.25 -2.58 17.84
N ASP A 283 -14.57 -1.99 16.89
CA ASP A 283 -13.22 -1.43 17.05
C ASP A 283 -13.12 0.06 16.67
N SER A 284 -14.26 0.76 16.52
CA SER A 284 -14.28 2.18 16.16
C SER A 284 -13.77 3.12 17.25
N GLY A 285 -13.44 2.60 18.43
CA GLY A 285 -12.79 3.36 19.51
C GLY A 285 -11.31 3.65 19.30
N SER A 286 -10.65 3.03 18.31
CA SER A 286 -9.21 3.13 18.11
C SER A 286 -8.77 3.84 16.83
N LEU A 287 -9.71 4.36 16.03
CA LEU A 287 -9.40 5.04 14.76
C LEU A 287 -8.86 6.47 14.91
N PHE A 288 -8.63 6.94 16.13
CA PHE A 288 -8.05 8.27 16.36
C PHE A 288 -6.63 8.19 16.94
N SER A 289 -5.71 8.54 16.09
CA SER A 289 -4.32 8.96 16.21
C SER A 289 -3.24 7.88 16.34
N PRO A 290 -2.48 7.64 15.26
CA PRO A 290 -1.19 6.92 15.32
C PRO A 290 -0.13 7.65 16.18
N SER A 291 -0.33 8.93 16.48
CA SER A 291 0.62 9.74 17.28
C SER A 291 0.62 9.43 18.77
N LYS A 292 -0.40 8.75 19.30
CA LYS A 292 -0.42 8.35 20.72
C LYS A 292 0.29 7.04 21.03
N GLU A 293 0.47 6.16 20.04
CA GLU A 293 1.19 4.90 20.24
C GLU A 293 2.71 5.06 20.20
N GLU A 294 3.23 5.95 19.35
CA GLU A 294 4.66 6.26 19.35
C GLU A 294 5.10 7.01 20.62
N ALA A 295 4.25 7.87 21.15
CA ALA A 295 4.51 8.56 22.42
C ALA A 295 4.41 7.64 23.65
N ARG A 296 3.63 6.54 23.57
CA ARG A 296 3.52 5.57 24.65
C ARG A 296 4.67 4.57 24.70
N ARG A 297 5.39 4.35 23.59
CA ARG A 297 6.57 3.46 23.57
C ARG A 297 7.79 4.03 24.30
N SER A 298 7.85 5.34 24.50
CA SER A 298 9.00 6.00 25.13
C SER A 298 8.83 6.38 26.61
N SER A 299 7.68 6.17 27.22
CA SER A 299 7.40 6.68 28.58
C SER A 299 6.66 5.76 29.54
N GLN A 300 6.71 4.44 29.35
CA GLN A 300 6.15 3.54 30.39
C GLN A 300 7.24 2.99 31.32
N PRO A 301 7.10 3.19 32.64
CA PRO A 301 7.92 2.46 33.58
C PRO A 301 7.54 0.98 33.61
N PRO A 302 8.50 0.05 33.86
CA PRO A 302 8.30 -1.39 33.73
C PRO A 302 7.55 -2.03 34.89
N ALA A 303 6.40 -1.50 35.31
CA ALA A 303 5.75 -1.93 36.53
C ALA A 303 4.25 -2.25 36.45
N ASP A 304 3.67 -2.41 35.26
CA ASP A 304 2.35 -3.03 35.13
C ASP A 304 2.47 -4.27 34.27
N ARG A 305 2.70 -5.39 34.92
CA ARG A 305 2.47 -6.71 34.32
C ARG A 305 0.96 -6.85 34.14
N ASP A 306 0.50 -6.66 32.90
CA ASP A 306 -0.74 -7.27 32.53
C ASP A 306 -0.70 -8.75 32.91
N PRO A 307 -1.78 -9.29 33.50
CA PRO A 307 -1.83 -10.71 33.80
C PRO A 307 -1.50 -11.45 32.51
N ALA A 308 -0.50 -12.34 32.56
CA ALA A 308 -0.02 -13.06 31.38
C ALA A 308 -1.22 -13.54 30.58
N PRO A 309 -1.40 -13.11 29.32
CA PRO A 309 -2.55 -13.54 28.55
C PRO A 309 -2.50 -15.05 28.50
N PHE A 310 -3.63 -15.70 28.76
CA PHE A 310 -3.82 -17.13 28.64
C PHE A 310 -3.23 -17.53 27.28
N ARG A 311 -2.06 -18.16 27.29
CA ARG A 311 -1.53 -18.78 26.10
C ARG A 311 -2.39 -20.00 25.84
N ALA A 312 -3.32 -19.87 24.92
CA ALA A 312 -4.02 -21.00 24.40
C ALA A 312 -2.98 -22.01 23.89
N GLU A 313 -3.14 -23.28 24.25
CA GLU A 313 -2.30 -24.31 23.69
C GLU A 313 -2.43 -24.31 22.18
N PRO A 314 -1.32 -24.43 21.41
CA PRO A 314 -1.40 -24.46 19.98
C PRO A 314 -2.27 -25.59 19.47
N THR A 315 -3.16 -25.29 18.56
CA THR A 315 -3.99 -26.27 17.86
C THR A 315 -3.54 -26.41 16.42
N HIS A 316 -3.74 -27.57 15.82
CA HIS A 316 -3.24 -27.88 14.49
C HIS A 316 -4.39 -28.27 13.56
N TRP A 317 -4.34 -27.77 12.34
CA TRP A 317 -5.38 -27.88 11.34
C TRP A 317 -4.76 -28.16 9.97
N CYS A 318 -5.43 -28.96 9.16
CA CYS A 318 -5.04 -29.18 7.77
C CYS A 318 -6.17 -28.74 6.84
N LEU A 319 -5.86 -27.86 5.91
CA LEU A 319 -6.78 -27.38 4.91
C LEU A 319 -6.49 -28.10 3.59
N LEU A 320 -7.49 -28.71 3.00
CA LEU A 320 -7.42 -29.40 1.71
C LEU A 320 -8.37 -28.77 0.72
N VAL A 321 -7.95 -28.66 -0.53
CA VAL A 321 -8.80 -28.29 -1.65
C VAL A 321 -8.85 -29.43 -2.66
N ARG A 322 -10.05 -29.83 -3.06
CA ARG A 322 -10.27 -30.89 -4.03
C ARG A 322 -10.60 -30.34 -5.42
N GLU A 323 -10.36 -31.16 -6.42
CA GLU A 323 -10.62 -30.82 -7.83
C GLU A 323 -12.09 -30.50 -8.10
N ASN A 324 -13.02 -31.09 -7.35
CA ASN A 324 -14.46 -30.79 -7.45
C ASN A 324 -14.88 -29.44 -6.88
N GLY A 325 -13.93 -28.63 -6.37
CA GLY A 325 -14.18 -27.30 -5.84
C GLY A 325 -14.57 -27.24 -4.37
N THR A 326 -14.35 -28.32 -3.61
CA THR A 326 -14.56 -28.31 -2.16
C THR A 326 -13.27 -27.92 -1.42
N MET A 327 -13.43 -27.11 -0.38
CA MET A 327 -12.39 -26.81 0.59
C MET A 327 -12.78 -27.43 1.92
N GLU A 328 -11.87 -28.18 2.50
CA GLU A 328 -12.10 -28.93 3.73
C GLU A 328 -11.02 -28.58 4.76
N ILE A 329 -11.42 -28.38 6.02
CA ILE A 329 -10.51 -28.21 7.14
C ILE A 329 -10.68 -29.40 8.09
N TYR A 330 -9.56 -30.04 8.40
CA TYR A 330 -9.46 -31.18 9.33
C TYR A 330 -8.72 -30.77 10.58
N GLN A 331 -9.20 -31.26 11.73
CA GLN A 331 -8.49 -31.11 12.99
C GLN A 331 -7.42 -32.19 13.12
N LEU A 332 -6.21 -31.82 13.42
CA LEU A 332 -5.11 -32.73 13.68
C LEU A 332 -4.95 -32.99 15.20
N PRO A 333 -4.52 -34.20 15.64
CA PRO A 333 -4.10 -35.34 14.83
C PRO A 333 -5.21 -36.26 14.34
N ASP A 334 -6.44 -36.03 14.75
CA ASP A 334 -7.53 -37.00 14.58
C ASP A 334 -8.08 -37.07 13.15
N TRP A 335 -7.79 -36.11 12.31
CA TRP A 335 -8.33 -35.98 10.97
C TRP A 335 -9.87 -35.93 10.92
N ARG A 336 -10.44 -35.22 11.89
CA ARG A 336 -11.89 -34.99 11.90
C ARG A 336 -12.24 -33.78 11.04
N LEU A 337 -13.13 -33.93 10.10
CA LEU A 337 -13.65 -32.86 9.27
C LEU A 337 -14.45 -31.87 10.14
N VAL A 338 -14.05 -30.62 10.18
CA VAL A 338 -14.67 -29.59 11.02
C VAL A 338 -15.20 -28.39 10.23
N PHE A 339 -14.82 -28.26 8.96
CA PHE A 339 -15.24 -27.16 8.11
C PHE A 339 -15.24 -27.60 6.65
N LEU A 340 -16.30 -27.29 5.93
CA LEU A 340 -16.46 -27.63 4.51
C LEU A 340 -17.07 -26.46 3.76
N VAL A 341 -16.49 -26.10 2.64
CA VAL A 341 -17.03 -25.09 1.70
C VAL A 341 -17.16 -25.72 0.32
N LYS A 342 -18.36 -25.65 -0.23
CA LYS A 342 -18.63 -26.05 -1.62
C LYS A 342 -18.44 -24.88 -2.56
N ASN A 343 -18.03 -25.17 -3.80
CA ASN A 343 -17.79 -24.15 -4.83
C ASN A 343 -16.78 -23.08 -4.39
N PHE A 344 -15.78 -23.50 -3.65
CA PHE A 344 -14.75 -22.61 -3.10
C PHE A 344 -14.04 -21.72 -4.15
N PRO A 345 -13.67 -22.23 -5.35
CA PRO A 345 -12.97 -21.44 -6.35
C PRO A 345 -13.78 -20.25 -6.91
N VAL A 346 -15.07 -20.22 -6.71
CA VAL A 346 -15.95 -19.12 -7.16
C VAL A 346 -15.62 -17.80 -6.46
N GLY A 347 -14.99 -17.84 -5.28
CA GLY A 347 -14.59 -16.65 -4.56
C GLY A 347 -15.75 -15.94 -3.87
N GLN A 348 -16.52 -16.66 -3.09
CA GLN A 348 -17.63 -16.13 -2.28
C GLN A 348 -17.11 -15.03 -1.34
N ARG A 349 -17.94 -14.04 -1.06
CA ARG A 349 -17.56 -12.94 -0.15
C ARG A 349 -17.33 -13.38 1.28
N VAL A 350 -18.10 -14.37 1.74
CA VAL A 350 -17.95 -14.99 3.06
C VAL A 350 -17.95 -16.50 2.88
N LEU A 351 -16.94 -17.15 3.44
CA LEU A 351 -16.88 -18.61 3.48
C LEU A 351 -17.56 -19.11 4.76
N VAL A 352 -18.62 -19.87 4.57
CA VAL A 352 -19.46 -20.42 5.64
C VAL A 352 -19.38 -21.94 5.60
N ASP A 353 -19.35 -22.58 6.76
CA ASP A 353 -19.40 -24.04 6.86
C ASP A 353 -20.74 -24.57 6.31
N SER A 354 -20.65 -25.39 5.28
CA SER A 354 -21.81 -26.05 4.64
C SER A 354 -21.88 -27.53 4.95
N SER A 355 -21.15 -28.03 5.92
CA SER A 355 -21.15 -29.46 6.31
C SER A 355 -22.47 -29.91 6.93
N PHE A 356 -23.29 -29.01 7.47
CA PHE A 356 -24.66 -29.26 7.90
C PHE A 356 -25.59 -28.78 6.80
N GLY A 357 -26.27 -29.73 6.14
CA GLY A 357 -27.23 -29.40 5.12
C GLY A 357 -28.34 -28.49 5.66
N GLN A 358 -28.19 -27.19 5.46
CA GLN A 358 -29.34 -26.30 5.55
C GLN A 358 -30.26 -26.60 4.40
N PRO A 359 -31.60 -26.64 4.63
CA PRO A 359 -32.53 -26.77 3.54
C PRO A 359 -32.35 -25.59 2.60
N THR A 360 -31.72 -25.84 1.45
CA THR A 360 -31.54 -24.87 0.38
C THR A 360 -32.91 -24.35 -0.05
N THR A 361 -33.12 -23.05 0.06
CA THR A 361 -34.26 -22.41 -0.59
C THR A 361 -34.19 -22.67 -2.09
N GLN A 362 -35.32 -22.91 -2.76
CA GLN A 362 -35.40 -23.28 -4.18
C GLN A 362 -34.61 -22.32 -5.11
N GLY A 363 -34.30 -21.09 -4.67
CA GLY A 363 -33.50 -20.13 -5.40
C GLY A 363 -32.00 -20.45 -5.36
N GLU A 364 -31.50 -21.02 -4.27
CA GLU A 364 -30.07 -21.39 -4.12
C GLU A 364 -29.78 -22.72 -4.83
N ALA A 365 -30.70 -23.66 -4.82
CA ALA A 365 -30.58 -24.91 -5.59
C ALA A 365 -30.46 -24.67 -7.09
N ARG A 366 -31.18 -23.68 -7.64
CA ARG A 366 -31.04 -23.26 -9.05
C ARG A 366 -29.72 -22.53 -9.33
N LYS A 367 -29.17 -21.79 -8.37
CA LYS A 367 -27.86 -21.18 -8.47
C LYS A 367 -26.75 -22.24 -8.42
N GLU A 368 -26.88 -23.28 -7.60
CA GLU A 368 -25.93 -24.39 -7.55
C GLU A 368 -25.97 -25.24 -8.82
N GLU A 369 -27.13 -25.46 -9.44
CA GLU A 369 -27.23 -26.17 -10.71
C GLU A 369 -26.65 -25.36 -11.90
N ALA A 370 -26.80 -24.03 -11.89
CA ALA A 370 -26.21 -23.18 -12.91
C ALA A 370 -24.69 -23.18 -12.82
N THR A 371 -24.10 -23.36 -11.63
CA THR A 371 -22.65 -23.45 -11.41
C THR A 371 -22.06 -24.77 -11.89
N ARG A 372 -22.88 -25.86 -11.91
CA ARG A 372 -22.42 -27.15 -12.41
C ARG A 372 -22.24 -27.23 -13.93
N GLN A 373 -22.74 -26.25 -14.68
CA GLN A 373 -22.65 -26.21 -16.14
C GLN A 373 -21.40 -25.42 -16.64
N GLY A 374 -20.65 -24.76 -15.75
CA GLY A 374 -19.38 -24.09 -16.07
C GLY A 374 -18.22 -24.85 -15.44
N GLU A 375 -17.07 -24.86 -16.11
CA GLU A 375 -15.83 -25.32 -15.53
C GLU A 375 -15.48 -24.42 -14.35
N LEU A 376 -15.35 -25.01 -13.16
CA LEU A 376 -14.85 -24.28 -12.01
C LEU A 376 -13.40 -23.87 -12.21
N PRO A 377 -13.01 -22.66 -11.81
CA PRO A 377 -11.62 -22.24 -11.83
C PRO A 377 -10.74 -23.21 -11.02
N LEU A 378 -9.50 -23.40 -11.45
CA LEU A 378 -8.57 -24.32 -10.81
C LEU A 378 -7.84 -23.61 -9.64
N VAL A 379 -7.91 -24.19 -8.45
CA VAL A 379 -7.10 -23.75 -7.31
C VAL A 379 -5.69 -24.31 -7.47
N LYS A 380 -4.70 -23.42 -7.51
CA LYS A 380 -3.29 -23.79 -7.68
C LYS A 380 -2.54 -23.87 -6.38
N GLU A 381 -2.88 -23.02 -5.42
CA GLU A 381 -2.20 -22.94 -4.13
C GLU A 381 -3.12 -22.35 -3.06
N VAL A 382 -2.96 -22.82 -1.84
CA VAL A 382 -3.60 -22.27 -0.65
C VAL A 382 -2.60 -22.12 0.48
N LEU A 383 -2.77 -21.09 1.28
CA LEU A 383 -1.99 -20.87 2.49
C LEU A 383 -2.89 -20.29 3.58
N LEU A 384 -2.96 -20.97 4.70
CA LEU A 384 -3.58 -20.48 5.92
C LEU A 384 -2.46 -20.07 6.88
N VAL A 385 -2.43 -18.83 7.29
CA VAL A 385 -1.32 -18.24 8.02
C VAL A 385 -1.83 -17.24 9.05
N ALA A 386 -1.24 -17.23 10.23
CA ALA A 386 -1.52 -16.24 11.26
C ALA A 386 -0.56 -15.05 11.13
N LEU A 387 -1.12 -13.88 11.01
CA LEU A 387 -0.39 -12.61 10.87
C LEU A 387 -0.72 -11.67 12.04
N GLY A 388 -0.08 -10.51 12.05
CA GLY A 388 -0.22 -9.52 13.09
C GLY A 388 0.61 -9.80 14.33
N SER A 389 0.49 -8.96 15.34
CA SER A 389 1.22 -9.13 16.58
C SER A 389 0.78 -10.40 17.31
N ARG A 390 1.74 -11.19 17.76
CA ARG A 390 1.53 -12.48 18.43
C ARG A 390 0.73 -13.49 17.59
N GLN A 391 0.75 -13.37 16.25
CA GLN A 391 0.07 -14.29 15.34
C GLN A 391 -1.44 -14.48 15.66
N ARG A 392 -2.14 -13.37 15.93
CA ARG A 392 -3.55 -13.38 16.35
C ARG A 392 -4.55 -13.26 15.21
N ARG A 393 -4.10 -12.96 14.01
CA ARG A 393 -4.96 -12.68 12.86
C ARG A 393 -4.75 -13.69 11.75
N PRO A 394 -5.54 -14.78 11.72
CA PRO A 394 -5.44 -15.77 10.64
C PRO A 394 -5.98 -15.24 9.32
N TYR A 395 -5.23 -15.46 8.25
CA TYR A 395 -5.58 -15.14 6.88
C TYR A 395 -5.50 -16.39 6.00
N LEU A 396 -6.39 -16.47 5.03
CA LEU A 396 -6.39 -17.50 4.00
C LEU A 396 -6.05 -16.85 2.66
N LEU A 397 -4.98 -17.30 2.03
CA LEU A 397 -4.55 -16.88 0.71
C LEU A 397 -4.82 -17.99 -0.28
N VAL A 398 -5.43 -17.67 -1.41
CA VAL A 398 -5.81 -18.66 -2.42
C VAL A 398 -5.37 -18.16 -3.80
N HIS A 399 -4.63 -18.99 -4.52
CA HIS A 399 -4.30 -18.75 -5.91
C HIS A 399 -5.28 -19.56 -6.79
N VAL A 400 -6.20 -18.86 -7.43
CA VAL A 400 -7.22 -19.44 -8.31
C VAL A 400 -6.99 -18.92 -9.72
N ASP A 401 -6.62 -19.79 -10.66
CA ASP A 401 -6.25 -19.43 -12.04
C ASP A 401 -5.23 -18.28 -12.07
N GLN A 402 -5.66 -17.08 -12.42
CA GLN A 402 -4.85 -15.87 -12.48
C GLN A 402 -5.24 -14.84 -11.41
N GLU A 403 -6.00 -15.25 -10.43
CA GLU A 403 -6.50 -14.38 -9.36
C GLU A 403 -5.92 -14.78 -8.01
N LEU A 404 -5.77 -13.79 -7.15
CA LEU A 404 -5.47 -13.97 -5.73
C LEU A 404 -6.74 -13.68 -4.93
N LEU A 405 -7.14 -14.63 -4.08
CA LEU A 405 -8.18 -14.42 -3.09
C LEU A 405 -7.53 -14.28 -1.71
N ILE A 406 -7.92 -13.28 -0.97
CA ILE A 406 -7.48 -13.06 0.41
C ILE A 406 -8.71 -13.07 1.30
N TYR A 407 -8.69 -13.91 2.33
CA TYR A 407 -9.74 -14.00 3.34
C TYR A 407 -9.15 -13.75 4.72
N GLU A 408 -9.87 -13.02 5.55
CA GLU A 408 -9.58 -12.88 6.97
C GLU A 408 -10.54 -13.75 7.78
N ALA A 409 -10.00 -14.55 8.68
CA ALA A 409 -10.79 -15.37 9.58
C ALA A 409 -11.37 -14.54 10.70
N PHE A 410 -12.60 -14.78 11.07
CA PHE A 410 -13.24 -14.18 12.23
C PHE A 410 -14.04 -15.21 13.02
N PRO A 411 -14.15 -15.03 14.35
CA PRO A 411 -14.90 -15.97 15.18
C PRO A 411 -16.38 -15.93 14.84
N HIS A 412 -16.97 -17.11 14.69
CA HIS A 412 -18.41 -17.27 14.53
C HIS A 412 -18.85 -18.57 15.18
N ASP A 413 -19.77 -18.48 16.12
CA ASP A 413 -20.34 -19.62 16.81
C ASP A 413 -21.78 -19.83 16.38
N SER A 414 -22.02 -20.78 15.47
CA SER A 414 -23.37 -21.15 15.06
C SER A 414 -23.95 -22.19 16.01
N GLN A 415 -25.17 -21.98 16.48
CA GLN A 415 -25.85 -22.87 17.41
C GLN A 415 -26.13 -24.26 16.80
N LEU A 416 -26.06 -24.43 15.49
CA LEU A 416 -26.40 -25.65 14.75
C LEU A 416 -25.22 -26.61 14.57
N GLY A 417 -24.03 -26.25 14.92
CA GLY A 417 -22.84 -27.02 14.63
C GLY A 417 -21.98 -27.37 15.84
N GLN A 418 -22.52 -28.14 16.80
CA GLN A 418 -21.69 -28.64 17.91
C GLN A 418 -20.54 -29.50 17.40
N GLY A 419 -19.30 -29.11 17.70
CA GLY A 419 -18.11 -29.80 17.29
C GLY A 419 -17.50 -29.37 15.96
N ASN A 420 -18.06 -28.37 15.27
CA ASN A 420 -17.44 -27.76 14.09
C ASN A 420 -16.58 -26.56 14.41
N LEU A 421 -15.75 -26.21 13.46
CA LEU A 421 -14.87 -25.04 13.57
C LEU A 421 -15.69 -23.75 13.72
N LYS A 422 -15.35 -22.95 14.72
CA LYS A 422 -16.07 -21.73 15.10
C LYS A 422 -15.50 -20.49 14.43
N VAL A 423 -15.23 -20.57 13.14
CA VAL A 423 -14.76 -19.44 12.32
C VAL A 423 -15.52 -19.35 11.01
N ARG A 424 -15.54 -18.13 10.47
CA ARG A 424 -15.87 -17.84 9.09
C ARG A 424 -14.75 -17.03 8.47
N PHE A 425 -14.72 -16.96 7.14
CA PHE A 425 -13.70 -16.21 6.41
C PHE A 425 -14.39 -15.12 5.60
N LYS A 426 -13.91 -13.88 5.75
CA LYS A 426 -14.39 -12.73 5.00
C LYS A 426 -13.36 -12.30 3.97
N LYS A 427 -13.79 -12.12 2.73
CA LYS A 427 -12.94 -11.69 1.64
C LYS A 427 -12.41 -10.28 1.86
N VAL A 428 -11.13 -10.10 1.65
CA VAL A 428 -10.44 -8.79 1.74
C VAL A 428 -10.26 -8.25 0.33
N PRO A 429 -10.74 -7.02 0.04
CA PRO A 429 -10.56 -6.41 -1.28
C PRO A 429 -9.10 -6.04 -1.53
N HIS A 430 -8.63 -6.28 -2.75
CA HIS A 430 -7.30 -5.89 -3.22
C HIS A 430 -7.29 -5.82 -4.75
N ASN A 431 -6.19 -5.35 -5.34
CA ASN A 431 -6.00 -5.20 -6.78
C ASN A 431 -4.86 -6.05 -7.37
N ILE A 432 -4.34 -7.01 -6.63
CA ILE A 432 -3.29 -7.91 -7.10
C ILE A 432 -3.88 -8.95 -8.06
N ASN A 433 -3.20 -9.18 -9.19
CA ASN A 433 -3.55 -10.24 -10.13
C ASN A 433 -2.28 -10.91 -10.67
N PHE A 434 -2.43 -12.13 -11.17
CA PHE A 434 -1.35 -12.93 -11.74
C PHE A 434 -1.41 -13.03 -13.26
N ARG A 435 -2.10 -12.11 -13.94
CA ARG A 435 -2.16 -12.09 -15.40
C ARG A 435 -0.77 -11.82 -15.97
N GLU A 436 -0.27 -12.77 -16.73
CA GLU A 436 0.94 -12.57 -17.53
C GLU A 436 0.59 -11.92 -18.86
N LYS A 437 1.41 -10.95 -19.26
CA LYS A 437 1.33 -10.43 -20.65
C LYS A 437 1.69 -11.55 -21.58
N LYS A 438 0.76 -11.99 -22.43
CA LYS A 438 1.06 -12.96 -23.48
C LYS A 438 2.15 -12.39 -24.40
N PRO A 439 3.28 -13.09 -24.61
CA PRO A 439 4.25 -12.67 -25.60
C PRO A 439 3.56 -12.66 -26.98
N LYS A 440 3.76 -11.58 -27.76
CA LYS A 440 3.24 -11.51 -29.13
C LYS A 440 3.80 -12.69 -29.93
N PRO A 441 2.97 -13.45 -30.67
CA PRO A 441 3.49 -14.49 -31.56
C PRO A 441 4.40 -13.83 -32.59
N SER A 442 5.70 -14.06 -32.49
CA SER A 442 6.64 -13.71 -33.54
C SER A 442 6.33 -14.62 -34.74
N LYS A 443 5.93 -14.02 -35.85
CA LYS A 443 5.82 -14.72 -37.12
C LYS A 443 7.23 -15.16 -37.56
N LYS A 444 7.70 -16.26 -37.04
CA LYS A 444 8.71 -17.07 -37.70
C LYS A 444 8.15 -18.48 -37.85
N LYS A 445 7.68 -18.75 -39.05
CA LYS A 445 7.47 -20.11 -39.53
C LYS A 445 8.82 -20.82 -39.45
N THR A 446 8.96 -21.76 -38.58
CA THR A 446 9.85 -22.89 -38.73
C THR A 446 9.01 -24.13 -38.47
N GLU A 447 8.82 -24.87 -39.51
CA GLU A 447 8.33 -26.25 -39.48
C GLU A 447 9.29 -27.08 -38.60
N GLY A 448 8.75 -27.68 -37.57
CA GLY A 448 9.46 -28.63 -36.76
C GLY A 448 8.54 -29.01 -35.58
N GLY A 449 7.82 -30.11 -35.73
CA GLY A 449 7.03 -30.72 -34.69
C GLY A 449 7.90 -31.01 -33.47
N GLY A 450 7.60 -30.33 -32.37
CA GLY A 450 8.14 -30.56 -31.06
C GLY A 450 6.98 -30.59 -30.10
N SER A 451 6.71 -31.76 -29.61
CA SER A 451 5.67 -32.10 -28.64
C SER A 451 5.67 -31.17 -27.42
N GLU A 452 4.50 -30.68 -27.08
CA GLU A 452 4.17 -30.09 -25.77
C GLU A 452 4.20 -31.16 -24.65
N GLU A 453 5.29 -31.86 -24.51
CA GLU A 453 5.54 -32.82 -23.43
C GLU A 453 6.73 -32.35 -22.59
N GLY A 454 6.54 -31.40 -21.70
CA GLY A 454 7.60 -30.95 -20.83
C GLY A 454 7.15 -30.26 -19.54
N VAL A 455 5.84 -30.01 -19.37
CA VAL A 455 5.34 -29.27 -18.18
C VAL A 455 4.92 -30.20 -17.03
N GLY A 456 4.96 -31.52 -17.24
CA GLY A 456 4.44 -32.51 -16.28
C GLY A 456 5.34 -32.93 -15.13
N ALA A 457 6.60 -32.54 -15.10
CA ALA A 457 7.58 -33.04 -14.13
C ALA A 457 8.12 -32.00 -13.15
N ARG A 458 7.84 -30.72 -13.33
CA ARG A 458 8.24 -29.69 -12.37
C ARG A 458 7.17 -29.58 -11.29
N GLY A 459 7.53 -29.92 -10.05
CA GLY A 459 6.72 -29.55 -8.88
C GLY A 459 6.36 -28.08 -8.95
N ARG A 460 5.09 -27.75 -8.66
CA ARG A 460 4.63 -26.36 -8.65
C ARG A 460 5.42 -25.57 -7.61
N VAL A 461 6.12 -24.54 -8.03
CA VAL A 461 6.80 -23.63 -7.11
C VAL A 461 5.75 -22.82 -6.37
N ALA A 462 5.80 -22.83 -5.03
CA ALA A 462 4.90 -22.07 -4.20
C ALA A 462 5.11 -20.57 -4.39
N ARG A 463 4.04 -19.83 -4.66
CA ARG A 463 4.09 -18.37 -4.76
C ARG A 463 4.00 -17.68 -3.42
N PHE A 464 3.30 -18.26 -2.46
CA PHE A 464 3.12 -17.67 -1.12
C PHE A 464 4.28 -18.10 -0.22
N ARG A 465 5.04 -17.11 0.26
CA ARG A 465 6.21 -17.33 1.11
C ARG A 465 6.03 -16.60 2.43
N TYR A 466 5.73 -17.34 3.47
CA TYR A 466 5.60 -16.80 4.82
C TYR A 466 6.95 -16.42 5.41
N PHE A 467 6.99 -15.33 6.15
CA PHE A 467 8.15 -14.92 6.95
C PHE A 467 7.70 -14.37 8.30
N GLU A 468 8.50 -14.59 9.34
CA GLU A 468 8.20 -14.12 10.70
C GLU A 468 8.88 -12.81 11.05
N ASP A 469 10.10 -12.61 10.63
CA ASP A 469 10.90 -11.45 11.01
C ASP A 469 11.82 -11.02 9.85
N ILE A 470 11.30 -10.10 9.05
CA ILE A 470 12.11 -9.32 8.13
C ILE A 470 12.02 -7.89 8.59
N TYR A 471 13.10 -7.38 9.16
CA TYR A 471 13.15 -6.05 9.78
C TYR A 471 12.02 -5.80 10.79
N GLY A 472 11.66 -6.80 11.57
CA GLY A 472 10.59 -6.75 12.56
C GLY A 472 9.18 -6.93 12.01
N TYR A 473 8.99 -7.07 10.71
CA TYR A 473 7.70 -7.33 10.08
C TYR A 473 7.49 -8.83 9.88
N SER A 474 6.25 -9.26 10.04
CA SER A 474 5.78 -10.58 9.67
C SER A 474 4.72 -10.47 8.56
N GLY A 475 4.73 -11.42 7.66
CA GLY A 475 3.80 -11.39 6.55
C GLY A 475 4.02 -12.49 5.54
N VAL A 476 3.53 -12.27 4.33
CA VAL A 476 3.67 -13.18 3.20
C VAL A 476 4.24 -12.42 2.01
N PHE A 477 5.26 -12.98 1.39
CA PHE A 477 5.74 -12.51 0.11
C PHE A 477 5.08 -13.33 -1.02
N ILE A 478 4.56 -12.65 -2.02
CA ILE A 478 3.89 -13.26 -3.16
C ILE A 478 4.81 -13.19 -4.37
N CYS A 479 5.35 -14.35 -4.76
CA CYS A 479 6.18 -14.50 -5.95
C CYS A 479 5.34 -14.44 -7.23
N GLY A 480 5.96 -14.23 -8.35
CA GLY A 480 5.35 -14.28 -9.66
C GLY A 480 5.64 -13.05 -10.52
N PRO A 481 4.82 -12.78 -11.53
CA PRO A 481 5.06 -11.68 -12.47
C PRO A 481 4.92 -10.28 -11.84
N SER A 482 4.13 -10.17 -10.79
CA SER A 482 3.92 -8.93 -10.01
C SER A 482 4.17 -9.21 -8.54
N PRO A 483 5.43 -9.22 -8.09
CA PRO A 483 5.73 -9.55 -6.70
C PRO A 483 5.19 -8.50 -5.73
N HIS A 484 4.61 -8.98 -4.63
CA HIS A 484 4.03 -8.14 -3.59
C HIS A 484 4.44 -8.61 -2.19
N TRP A 485 4.56 -7.66 -1.31
CA TRP A 485 4.66 -7.87 0.13
C TRP A 485 3.29 -7.70 0.76
N LEU A 486 2.86 -8.70 1.51
CA LEU A 486 1.62 -8.68 2.28
C LEU A 486 1.99 -8.59 3.75
N LEU A 487 1.70 -7.46 4.37
CA LEU A 487 2.07 -7.14 5.74
C LEU A 487 0.84 -6.83 6.57
N VAL A 488 0.82 -7.32 7.80
CA VAL A 488 -0.19 -6.95 8.80
C VAL A 488 0.52 -6.43 10.03
N THR A 489 0.19 -5.22 10.42
CA THR A 489 0.78 -4.57 11.58
C THR A 489 -0.23 -4.47 12.71
N GLY A 490 0.00 -5.19 13.79
CA GLY A 490 -0.81 -5.12 15.00
C GLY A 490 -2.31 -5.21 14.75
N ARG A 491 -3.03 -4.16 15.04
CA ARG A 491 -4.47 -3.99 14.78
C ARG A 491 -4.79 -3.29 13.47
N GLY A 492 -3.77 -2.89 12.74
CA GLY A 492 -3.92 -2.16 11.49
C GLY A 492 -4.51 -3.01 10.35
N PRO A 493 -4.92 -2.38 9.26
CA PRO A 493 -5.39 -3.09 8.09
C PRO A 493 -4.25 -3.83 7.40
N LEU A 494 -4.62 -4.78 6.54
CA LEU A 494 -3.69 -5.46 5.65
C LEU A 494 -3.03 -4.47 4.70
N ARG A 495 -1.71 -4.53 4.60
CA ARG A 495 -0.94 -3.69 3.68
C ARG A 495 -0.34 -4.54 2.57
N LEU A 496 -0.53 -4.08 1.34
CA LEU A 496 -0.03 -4.71 0.14
C LEU A 496 0.93 -3.73 -0.56
N HIS A 497 2.20 -4.09 -0.61
CA HIS A 497 3.22 -3.27 -1.24
C HIS A 497 3.83 -4.01 -2.43
N PRO A 498 3.82 -3.42 -3.63
CA PRO A 498 4.53 -4.01 -4.76
C PRO A 498 6.05 -3.94 -4.55
N MET A 499 6.76 -4.87 -5.15
CA MET A 499 8.22 -4.85 -5.19
C MET A 499 8.70 -4.31 -6.54
N GLY A 500 9.46 -3.23 -6.53
CA GLY A 500 9.76 -2.45 -7.73
C GLY A 500 11.05 -2.78 -8.46
N ILE A 501 11.85 -3.73 -7.96
CA ILE A 501 13.15 -4.08 -8.53
C ILE A 501 13.08 -5.50 -9.13
N ASP A 502 13.86 -5.74 -10.17
CA ASP A 502 14.10 -7.03 -10.80
C ASP A 502 12.92 -7.68 -11.52
N GLY A 503 11.78 -7.02 -11.62
CA GLY A 503 10.62 -7.57 -12.32
C GLY A 503 10.06 -8.83 -11.65
N PRO A 504 9.75 -9.88 -12.42
CA PRO A 504 9.23 -11.13 -11.88
C PRO A 504 10.21 -11.84 -10.94
N ILE A 505 9.69 -12.37 -9.83
CA ILE A 505 10.47 -13.11 -8.83
C ILE A 505 9.95 -14.53 -8.74
N ASP A 506 10.87 -15.50 -8.86
CA ASP A 506 10.51 -16.91 -8.90
C ASP A 506 10.49 -17.56 -7.52
N SER A 507 11.38 -17.16 -6.61
CA SER A 507 11.45 -17.72 -5.27
C SER A 507 11.92 -16.69 -4.25
N PHE A 508 11.52 -16.91 -3.01
CA PHE A 508 11.78 -16.02 -1.89
C PHE A 508 11.98 -16.83 -0.61
N ALA A 509 12.90 -16.42 0.25
CA ALA A 509 13.05 -16.95 1.59
C ALA A 509 13.54 -15.89 2.57
N PRO A 510 13.11 -15.92 3.83
CA PRO A 510 13.71 -15.07 4.86
C PRO A 510 15.16 -15.52 5.11
N PHE A 511 16.02 -14.60 5.46
CA PHE A 511 17.42 -14.88 5.73
C PHE A 511 17.95 -13.99 6.85
N HIS A 512 18.31 -14.63 7.95
CA HIS A 512 18.93 -13.96 9.09
C HIS A 512 20.33 -14.53 9.31
N ASN A 513 21.34 -13.69 9.15
CA ASN A 513 22.75 -14.03 9.25
C ASN A 513 23.52 -12.86 9.87
N VAL A 514 24.76 -13.10 10.27
CA VAL A 514 25.68 -12.09 10.82
C VAL A 514 25.83 -10.90 9.88
N ASN A 515 25.98 -11.15 8.57
CA ASN A 515 26.18 -10.13 7.54
C ASN A 515 24.86 -9.58 6.96
N CYS A 516 23.74 -10.20 7.27
CA CYS A 516 22.43 -9.83 6.78
C CYS A 516 21.39 -10.06 7.90
N PRO A 517 21.36 -9.18 8.92
CA PRO A 517 20.43 -9.34 10.02
C PRO A 517 19.01 -9.05 9.55
N ARG A 518 18.07 -9.95 9.85
CA ARG A 518 16.64 -9.83 9.54
C ARG A 518 16.34 -9.50 8.09
N GLY A 519 17.13 -10.08 7.18
CA GLY A 519 17.02 -9.87 5.75
C GLY A 519 16.27 -10.98 5.03
N PHE A 520 16.46 -11.05 3.75
CA PHE A 520 15.79 -12.00 2.88
C PHE A 520 16.60 -12.28 1.60
N LEU A 521 16.23 -13.35 0.93
CA LEU A 521 16.78 -13.79 -0.34
C LEU A 521 15.68 -13.89 -1.38
N TYR A 522 15.99 -13.57 -2.62
CA TYR A 522 15.08 -13.84 -3.73
C TYR A 522 15.82 -14.14 -5.03
N PHE A 523 15.20 -14.97 -5.87
CA PHE A 523 15.62 -15.21 -7.25
C PHE A 523 14.78 -14.40 -8.22
N ASN A 524 15.44 -13.71 -9.14
CA ASN A 524 14.78 -13.13 -10.31
C ASN A 524 14.76 -14.12 -11.49
N ARG A 525 14.09 -13.78 -12.58
CA ARG A 525 14.04 -14.62 -13.80
C ARG A 525 15.37 -14.79 -14.50
N GLN A 526 16.33 -13.95 -14.24
CA GLN A 526 17.67 -14.01 -14.83
C GLN A 526 18.58 -15.01 -14.13
N GLY A 527 18.10 -15.66 -13.09
CA GLY A 527 18.86 -16.62 -12.30
C GLY A 527 19.80 -15.98 -11.30
N GLU A 528 19.60 -14.74 -10.96
CA GLU A 528 20.36 -14.03 -9.94
C GLU A 528 19.72 -14.21 -8.57
N LEU A 529 20.52 -14.68 -7.61
CA LEU A 529 20.16 -14.70 -6.20
C LEU A 529 20.62 -13.40 -5.55
N ARG A 530 19.67 -12.65 -4.99
CA ARG A 530 19.97 -11.43 -4.28
C ARG A 530 19.75 -11.60 -2.78
N ILE A 531 20.77 -11.26 -2.01
CA ILE A 531 20.72 -11.16 -0.57
C ILE A 531 20.42 -9.71 -0.24
N SER A 532 19.33 -9.46 0.45
CA SER A 532 18.80 -8.11 0.63
C SER A 532 18.25 -7.87 2.02
N VAL A 533 18.19 -6.62 2.41
CA VAL A 533 17.54 -6.14 3.62
C VAL A 533 16.51 -5.07 3.26
N LEU A 534 15.48 -4.90 4.08
CA LEU A 534 14.58 -3.77 3.94
C LEU A 534 15.27 -2.50 4.45
N PRO A 535 15.12 -1.36 3.75
CA PRO A 535 15.63 -0.08 4.23
C PRO A 535 15.07 0.27 5.62
N ALA A 536 15.97 0.62 6.54
CA ALA A 536 15.64 0.87 7.94
C ALA A 536 14.88 2.17 8.18
N TYR A 537 14.98 3.12 7.27
CA TYR A 537 14.39 4.44 7.38
C TYR A 537 12.95 4.53 6.88
N LEU A 538 12.40 3.46 6.31
CA LEU A 538 11.04 3.41 5.80
C LEU A 538 10.10 2.72 6.79
N SER A 539 8.87 3.23 6.86
CA SER A 539 7.75 2.55 7.50
C SER A 539 6.85 1.94 6.43
N TYR A 540 6.43 0.70 6.67
CA TYR A 540 5.56 -0.05 5.77
C TYR A 540 4.14 -0.20 6.30
N ASP A 541 3.81 0.51 7.37
CA ASP A 541 2.50 0.46 8.03
C ASP A 541 1.42 1.28 7.31
N ALA A 542 1.82 2.18 6.44
CA ALA A 542 0.93 3.01 5.62
C ALA A 542 0.60 2.31 4.28
N PRO A 543 -0.40 2.81 3.52
CA PRO A 543 -0.71 2.26 2.19
C PRO A 543 0.47 2.29 1.19
N TRP A 544 1.44 3.16 1.41
CA TRP A 544 2.70 3.23 0.67
C TRP A 544 3.88 3.15 1.64
N PRO A 545 5.05 2.69 1.21
CA PRO A 545 6.26 2.89 1.99
C PRO A 545 6.51 4.37 2.24
N VAL A 546 6.65 4.77 3.48
CA VAL A 546 6.75 6.17 3.90
C VAL A 546 8.05 6.39 4.66
N ARG A 547 8.79 7.41 4.26
CA ARG A 547 9.87 7.99 5.05
C ARG A 547 9.41 9.31 5.64
N LYS A 548 9.35 9.40 6.94
CA LYS A 548 9.01 10.63 7.67
C LYS A 548 10.29 11.37 8.04
N ILE A 549 10.42 12.59 7.54
CA ILE A 549 11.55 13.48 7.83
C ILE A 549 11.07 14.50 8.86
N PRO A 550 11.41 14.36 10.14
CA PRO A 550 10.96 15.29 11.16
C PRO A 550 11.66 16.64 11.00
N LEU A 551 10.88 17.70 10.85
CA LEU A 551 11.38 19.07 10.79
C LEU A 551 11.27 19.77 12.14
N ARG A 552 10.40 19.28 13.02
CA ARG A 552 10.06 19.87 14.33
C ARG A 552 9.50 21.28 14.25
N CYS A 553 9.03 21.66 13.11
CA CYS A 553 8.33 22.89 12.82
C CYS A 553 7.30 22.66 11.73
N THR A 554 6.32 23.54 11.61
CA THR A 554 5.27 23.38 10.60
C THR A 554 5.84 23.64 9.21
N ALA A 555 5.69 22.67 8.29
CA ALA A 555 6.01 22.85 6.88
C ALA A 555 4.77 23.35 6.14
N HIS A 556 4.88 24.47 5.44
CA HIS A 556 3.77 25.10 4.71
C HIS A 556 3.83 24.82 3.22
N TYR A 557 4.99 24.94 2.63
CA TYR A 557 5.23 24.78 1.20
C TYR A 557 6.49 23.99 0.95
N VAL A 558 6.45 23.19 -0.10
CA VAL A 558 7.61 22.47 -0.60
C VAL A 558 7.69 22.66 -2.11
N ALA A 559 8.87 23.02 -2.61
CA ALA A 559 9.14 23.22 -4.02
C ALA A 559 10.42 22.48 -4.40
N TYR A 560 10.38 21.74 -5.50
CA TYR A 560 11.53 21.01 -6.02
C TYR A 560 12.26 21.84 -7.08
N HIS A 561 13.53 22.14 -6.86
CA HIS A 561 14.38 22.79 -7.84
C HIS A 561 15.05 21.74 -8.72
N VAL A 562 14.57 21.59 -9.95
CA VAL A 562 14.96 20.51 -10.86
C VAL A 562 16.44 20.50 -11.19
N GLU A 563 17.01 21.69 -11.45
CA GLU A 563 18.41 21.85 -11.89
C GLU A 563 19.43 21.46 -10.81
N SER A 564 19.16 21.82 -9.56
CA SER A 564 20.04 21.51 -8.42
C SER A 564 19.63 20.23 -7.68
N LYS A 565 18.49 19.65 -8.01
CA LYS A 565 17.93 18.43 -7.38
C LYS A 565 17.81 18.55 -5.85
N VAL A 566 17.33 19.69 -5.37
CA VAL A 566 17.07 19.94 -3.95
C VAL A 566 15.66 20.48 -3.74
N TYR A 567 15.15 20.33 -2.53
CA TYR A 567 13.87 20.87 -2.12
C TYR A 567 14.05 22.16 -1.35
N ALA A 568 13.25 23.16 -1.68
CA ALA A 568 13.05 24.35 -0.85
C ALA A 568 11.77 24.15 -0.02
N VAL A 569 11.88 24.36 1.27
CA VAL A 569 10.76 24.17 2.20
C VAL A 569 10.54 25.44 3.00
N ALA A 570 9.33 25.98 2.97
CA ALA A 570 8.92 27.08 3.82
C ALA A 570 8.36 26.53 5.13
N THR A 571 8.97 26.88 6.23
CA THR A 571 8.64 26.38 7.56
C THR A 571 8.34 27.52 8.53
N SER A 572 7.59 27.23 9.59
CA SER A 572 7.34 28.17 10.67
C SER A 572 7.46 27.52 12.03
N THR A 573 7.90 28.32 13.00
CA THR A 573 7.90 27.98 14.42
C THR A 573 7.03 28.97 15.17
N ASN A 574 6.31 28.49 16.18
CA ASN A 574 5.53 29.35 17.06
C ASN A 574 6.42 29.99 18.10
N THR A 575 6.35 31.30 18.18
CA THR A 575 7.09 32.10 19.17
C THR A 575 6.12 32.99 19.93
N PRO A 576 6.36 33.27 21.24
CA PRO A 576 5.49 34.18 22.00
C PRO A 576 5.50 35.58 21.41
N CYS A 577 4.31 36.17 21.27
CA CYS A 577 4.17 37.56 20.86
C CYS A 577 4.22 38.46 22.10
N THR A 578 5.31 39.19 22.27
CA THR A 578 5.53 40.06 23.42
C THR A 578 5.24 41.54 23.14
N ARG A 579 4.99 41.89 21.90
CA ARG A 579 4.69 43.24 21.51
C ARG A 579 3.64 43.31 20.39
N ILE A 580 2.88 44.39 20.37
CA ILE A 580 1.81 44.60 19.40
C ILE A 580 2.11 45.86 18.60
N PRO A 581 2.04 45.81 17.25
CA PRO A 581 2.19 47.03 16.44
C PRO A 581 0.92 47.90 16.53
N ARG A 582 1.15 49.20 16.64
CA ARG A 582 0.10 50.24 16.60
C ARG A 582 0.47 51.33 15.63
N MET A 583 -0.50 51.95 15.00
CA MET A 583 -0.30 53.13 14.18
C MET A 583 -0.60 54.43 15.00
N THR A 584 0.39 55.27 15.17
CA THR A 584 0.28 56.54 15.80
C THR A 584 0.45 57.61 14.71
N GLY A 585 -0.64 57.98 14.05
CA GLY A 585 -0.57 58.83 12.87
C GLY A 585 -0.04 58.03 11.65
N GLU A 586 1.05 58.53 11.05
CA GLU A 586 1.75 57.87 9.93
C GLU A 586 2.87 56.94 10.41
N GLU A 587 3.21 56.99 11.69
CA GLU A 587 4.29 56.15 12.26
C GLU A 587 3.77 54.92 12.93
N LYS A 588 4.57 53.84 12.82
CA LYS A 588 4.33 52.56 13.40
C LYS A 588 5.11 52.42 14.68
N GLU A 589 4.43 52.25 15.77
CA GLU A 589 5.01 52.03 17.09
C GLU A 589 4.69 50.66 17.62
N PHE A 590 5.55 50.12 18.49
CA PHE A 590 5.33 48.83 19.15
C PHE A 590 5.02 49.02 20.62
N GLU A 591 3.89 48.50 21.06
CA GLU A 591 3.54 48.43 22.43
C GLU A 591 3.93 47.08 23.04
N THR A 592 4.75 47.10 24.08
CA THR A 592 5.15 45.88 24.80
C THR A 592 4.00 45.37 25.66
N ILE A 593 3.71 44.09 25.59
CA ILE A 593 2.77 43.43 26.47
C ILE A 593 3.51 43.13 27.79
N ASP A 594 3.24 43.97 28.80
CA ASP A 594 3.81 43.77 30.14
C ASP A 594 2.78 43.06 31.04
N ARG A 595 2.99 41.79 31.26
CA ARG A 595 2.14 40.91 32.05
C ARG A 595 3.00 40.07 32.99
N ASP A 596 2.38 39.50 34.03
CA ASP A 596 3.04 38.59 34.95
C ASP A 596 3.41 37.24 34.28
N ASP A 597 4.25 36.44 34.94
CA ASP A 597 4.76 35.16 34.43
C ASP A 597 3.66 34.10 34.21
N ARG A 598 2.44 34.35 34.70
CA ARG A 598 1.30 33.46 34.51
C ARG A 598 0.52 33.73 33.19
N TYR A 599 0.78 34.88 32.58
CA TYR A 599 0.11 35.25 31.35
C TYR A 599 0.65 34.41 30.17
N ILE A 600 -0.26 33.76 29.44
CA ILE A 600 0.09 33.04 28.23
C ILE A 600 0.02 34.00 27.07
N HIS A 601 1.18 34.38 26.54
CA HIS A 601 1.26 35.25 25.38
C HIS A 601 0.67 34.61 24.14
N PRO A 602 -0.03 35.36 23.27
CA PRO A 602 -0.41 34.88 21.96
C PRO A 602 0.80 34.41 21.18
N GLN A 603 0.62 33.37 20.39
CA GLN A 603 1.71 32.85 19.56
C GLN A 603 1.70 33.52 18.20
N GLN A 604 2.88 33.87 17.71
CA GLN A 604 3.10 34.28 16.33
C GLN A 604 4.00 33.27 15.62
N GLU A 605 3.88 33.20 14.31
CA GLU A 605 4.68 32.30 13.49
C GLU A 605 5.93 33.02 12.95
N ALA A 606 7.10 32.44 13.20
CA ALA A 606 8.35 32.88 12.61
C ALA A 606 8.70 31.97 11.43
N PHE A 607 8.68 32.53 10.22
CA PHE A 607 8.91 31.80 8.99
C PHE A 607 10.36 31.76 8.56
N SER A 608 10.74 30.67 7.93
CA SER A 608 12.02 30.52 7.26
C SER A 608 11.88 29.65 6.00
N ILE A 609 12.81 29.82 5.07
CA ILE A 609 12.93 28.98 3.88
C ILE A 609 14.27 28.27 3.95
N GLN A 610 14.26 26.96 3.85
CA GLN A 610 15.47 26.14 3.93
C GLN A 610 15.56 25.17 2.76
N LEU A 611 16.78 24.73 2.46
CA LEU A 611 17.04 23.70 1.47
C LEU A 611 17.22 22.34 2.14
N ILE A 612 16.64 21.32 1.54
CA ILE A 612 16.77 19.94 1.99
C ILE A 612 17.23 19.09 0.82
N SER A 613 18.29 18.30 1.05
CA SER A 613 18.80 17.38 0.04
C SER A 613 18.02 16.06 0.06
N PRO A 614 17.48 15.59 -1.08
CA PRO A 614 16.77 14.33 -1.15
C PRO A 614 17.69 13.09 -1.04
N VAL A 615 19.01 13.27 -1.11
CA VAL A 615 19.97 12.16 -0.97
C VAL A 615 20.02 11.67 0.48
N SER A 616 20.18 12.59 1.41
CA SER A 616 20.27 12.30 2.85
C SER A 616 19.02 12.71 3.63
N TRP A 617 18.15 13.52 3.02
CA TRP A 617 17.00 14.15 3.65
C TRP A 617 17.37 15.00 4.86
N GLU A 618 18.51 15.62 4.79
CA GLU A 618 19.00 16.56 5.79
C GLU A 618 18.91 18.00 5.26
N ALA A 619 18.69 18.92 6.19
CA ALA A 619 18.78 20.34 5.86
C ALA A 619 20.21 20.70 5.47
N ILE A 620 20.35 21.45 4.38
CA ILE A 620 21.66 21.93 3.93
C ILE A 620 22.13 23.02 4.89
N PRO A 621 23.30 22.88 5.53
CA PRO A 621 23.82 23.88 6.42
C PRO A 621 24.03 25.24 5.72
N ASN A 622 23.73 26.31 6.41
CA ASN A 622 23.91 27.70 5.93
C ASN A 622 23.08 28.09 4.68
N ALA A 623 22.08 27.26 4.36
CA ALA A 623 21.15 27.51 3.27
C ALA A 623 19.75 27.80 3.80
N ARG A 624 19.64 28.71 4.74
CA ARG A 624 18.39 29.09 5.38
C ARG A 624 18.17 30.61 5.26
N ILE A 625 16.98 31.00 4.85
CA ILE A 625 16.54 32.38 4.79
C ILE A 625 15.54 32.60 5.92
N GLU A 626 15.90 33.42 6.89
CA GLU A 626 15.02 33.90 7.94
C GLU A 626 14.19 35.06 7.43
N LEU A 627 12.88 34.99 7.57
CA LEU A 627 12.00 36.09 7.25
C LEU A 627 11.88 37.07 8.44
N GLU A 628 11.35 38.25 8.15
CA GLU A 628 11.15 39.27 9.16
C GLU A 628 10.05 38.87 10.15
N GLU A 629 10.04 39.54 11.33
CA GLU A 629 9.00 39.33 12.32
C GLU A 629 7.61 39.68 11.73
N TRP A 630 6.61 38.83 11.99
CA TRP A 630 5.25 38.86 11.42
C TRP A 630 5.14 38.63 9.91
N GLU A 631 6.23 38.34 9.24
CA GLU A 631 6.20 38.02 7.82
C GLU A 631 5.87 36.53 7.61
N HIS A 632 4.79 36.29 6.87
CA HIS A 632 4.32 34.93 6.52
C HIS A 632 4.57 34.66 5.05
N VAL A 633 5.03 33.46 4.74
CA VAL A 633 5.05 32.99 3.35
C VAL A 633 3.64 32.61 2.95
N THR A 634 3.09 33.27 1.97
CA THR A 634 1.74 33.03 1.45
C THR A 634 1.71 32.07 0.26
N CYS A 635 2.82 32.02 -0.47
CA CYS A 635 2.98 31.11 -1.61
C CYS A 635 4.47 30.92 -1.89
N MET A 636 4.83 29.75 -2.35
CA MET A 636 6.17 29.43 -2.82
C MET A 636 6.08 28.39 -3.94
N LYS A 637 6.68 28.70 -5.08
CA LYS A 637 6.68 27.85 -6.25
C LYS A 637 8.02 27.90 -6.98
N THR A 638 8.31 26.86 -7.72
CA THR A 638 9.35 26.91 -8.74
C THR A 638 8.79 27.55 -9.99
N VAL A 639 9.48 28.55 -10.51
CA VAL A 639 9.08 29.29 -11.70
C VAL A 639 10.19 29.24 -12.75
N SER A 640 9.81 29.17 -14.02
CA SER A 640 10.74 29.24 -15.16
C SER A 640 10.68 30.62 -15.79
N LEU A 641 11.76 31.38 -15.63
CA LEU A 641 11.86 32.74 -16.13
C LEU A 641 12.90 32.83 -17.23
N ARG A 642 12.75 33.82 -18.13
CA ARG A 642 13.70 34.09 -19.21
C ARG A 642 15.07 34.42 -18.64
N SER A 643 16.09 33.75 -19.17
CA SER A 643 17.49 33.97 -18.80
C SER A 643 18.40 33.75 -19.98
N GLU A 644 19.42 34.60 -20.08
CA GLU A 644 20.49 34.45 -21.06
C GLU A 644 21.53 33.39 -20.68
N GLU A 645 21.46 32.88 -19.44
CA GLU A 645 22.43 31.92 -18.89
C GLU A 645 22.21 30.48 -19.38
N THR A 646 21.05 30.16 -19.96
CA THR A 646 20.72 28.83 -20.41
C THR A 646 20.49 28.76 -21.92
N VAL A 647 20.77 27.58 -22.50
CA VAL A 647 20.56 27.32 -23.93
C VAL A 647 19.08 27.38 -24.30
N SER A 648 18.19 26.93 -23.39
CA SER A 648 16.74 26.96 -23.60
C SER A 648 16.14 28.35 -23.50
N GLY A 649 16.90 29.37 -23.01
CA GLY A 649 16.39 30.70 -22.73
C GLY A 649 15.52 30.80 -21.47
N LEU A 650 15.32 29.70 -20.72
CA LEU A 650 14.56 29.66 -19.49
C LEU A 650 15.40 29.07 -18.38
N LYS A 651 15.29 29.62 -17.20
CA LYS A 651 15.95 29.12 -15.98
C LYS A 651 14.94 28.97 -14.84
N GLY A 652 15.09 27.90 -14.06
CA GLY A 652 14.25 27.64 -12.90
C GLY A 652 14.71 28.41 -11.67
N TYR A 653 13.79 29.07 -11.01
CA TYR A 653 14.00 29.77 -9.74
C TYR A 653 12.95 29.35 -8.73
N VAL A 654 13.27 29.50 -7.46
CA VAL A 654 12.29 29.40 -6.38
C VAL A 654 11.75 30.81 -6.09
N ALA A 655 10.46 31.02 -6.29
CA ALA A 655 9.81 32.29 -6.01
C ALA A 655 8.89 32.14 -4.80
N ALA A 656 9.00 33.07 -3.86
CA ALA A 656 8.15 33.13 -2.68
C ALA A 656 7.48 34.50 -2.58
N GLY A 657 6.20 34.49 -2.28
CA GLY A 657 5.42 35.68 -1.92
C GLY A 657 5.15 35.70 -0.43
N THR A 658 5.18 36.88 0.16
CA THR A 658 4.97 37.06 1.60
C THR A 658 3.90 38.07 1.92
N CYS A 659 3.43 38.08 3.15
CA CYS A 659 2.64 39.16 3.72
C CYS A 659 3.05 39.43 5.16
N LEU A 660 2.98 40.68 5.56
CA LEU A 660 3.22 41.14 6.94
C LEU A 660 1.90 41.14 7.72
N MET A 661 1.76 40.19 8.64
CA MET A 661 0.57 39.97 9.46
C MET A 661 0.63 40.74 10.77
N GLN A 662 0.48 42.07 10.69
CA GLN A 662 0.65 42.99 11.81
C GLN A 662 -0.66 43.51 12.42
N GLY A 663 -1.77 42.82 12.19
CA GLY A 663 -3.08 43.18 12.69
C GLY A 663 -3.87 44.09 11.77
N GLU A 664 -5.06 44.45 12.20
CA GLU A 664 -6.02 45.20 11.36
C GLU A 664 -5.66 46.66 11.17
N GLU A 665 -4.95 47.25 12.12
CA GLU A 665 -4.60 48.69 12.08
C GLU A 665 -3.43 49.02 11.10
N VAL A 666 -2.62 48.03 10.77
CA VAL A 666 -1.46 48.20 9.91
C VAL A 666 -1.78 47.70 8.49
N THR A 667 -1.55 48.54 7.49
CA THR A 667 -1.76 48.14 6.10
C THR A 667 -0.88 46.94 5.76
N CYS A 668 -1.45 45.88 5.25
CA CYS A 668 -0.74 44.67 4.90
C CYS A 668 0.09 44.88 3.64
N ARG A 669 1.38 44.60 3.73
CA ARG A 669 2.30 44.57 2.60
C ARG A 669 3.07 43.28 2.58
N GLY A 670 3.72 42.96 1.49
CA GLY A 670 4.50 41.76 1.35
C GLY A 670 5.68 41.95 0.43
N ARG A 671 6.50 40.93 0.34
CA ARG A 671 7.69 40.91 -0.54
C ARG A 671 7.55 39.83 -1.61
N ILE A 672 8.22 40.05 -2.73
CA ILE A 672 8.53 39.00 -3.68
C ILE A 672 10.00 38.63 -3.50
N LEU A 673 10.26 37.38 -3.26
CA LEU A 673 11.59 36.79 -3.16
C LEU A 673 11.82 35.89 -4.37
N ILE A 674 12.84 36.13 -5.13
CA ILE A 674 13.29 35.28 -6.23
C ILE A 674 14.66 34.76 -5.85
N MET A 675 14.77 33.45 -5.71
CA MET A 675 15.96 32.76 -5.22
C MET A 675 16.43 31.75 -6.27
N ASP A 676 17.72 31.79 -6.54
CA ASP A 676 18.42 30.77 -7.30
C ASP A 676 19.13 29.82 -6.35
N VAL A 677 19.23 28.57 -6.73
CA VAL A 677 20.03 27.57 -6.03
C VAL A 677 21.29 27.34 -6.86
N ILE A 678 22.41 27.78 -6.32
CA ILE A 678 23.70 27.70 -7.00
C ILE A 678 24.58 26.62 -6.41
N GLU A 679 25.47 26.06 -7.22
CA GLU A 679 26.52 25.16 -6.76
C GLU A 679 27.80 25.95 -6.45
N VAL A 680 28.33 25.70 -5.26
CA VAL A 680 29.61 26.29 -4.79
C VAL A 680 30.54 25.15 -4.36
N VAL A 681 31.79 25.45 -4.17
CA VAL A 681 32.75 24.51 -3.60
C VAL A 681 32.29 24.15 -2.19
N PRO A 682 32.07 22.88 -1.88
CA PRO A 682 31.60 22.49 -0.56
C PRO A 682 32.66 22.76 0.52
N GLU A 683 32.20 23.07 1.72
CA GLU A 683 33.10 23.24 2.88
C GLU A 683 33.75 21.89 3.22
N PRO A 684 34.99 21.88 3.70
CA PRO A 684 35.70 20.65 4.06
C PRO A 684 34.91 19.80 5.07
N GLY A 685 34.67 18.53 4.74
CA GLY A 685 33.90 17.62 5.59
C GLY A 685 32.38 17.79 5.56
N GLN A 686 31.85 18.71 4.76
CA GLN A 686 30.41 18.96 4.64
C GLN A 686 29.98 18.99 3.17
N PRO A 687 29.78 17.82 2.54
CA PRO A 687 29.45 17.75 1.10
C PRO A 687 28.09 18.35 0.75
N LEU A 688 27.16 18.45 1.69
CA LEU A 688 25.85 19.07 1.45
C LEU A 688 25.92 20.58 1.20
N THR A 689 26.96 21.23 1.66
CA THR A 689 27.15 22.69 1.49
C THR A 689 27.44 23.13 0.06
N LYS A 690 27.52 22.19 -0.87
CA LYS A 690 27.66 22.50 -2.32
C LYS A 690 26.50 23.33 -2.87
N ASN A 691 25.32 23.22 -2.33
CA ASN A 691 24.14 23.98 -2.72
C ASN A 691 23.90 25.14 -1.77
N LYS A 692 23.63 26.30 -2.32
CA LYS A 692 23.40 27.53 -1.57
C LYS A 692 22.31 28.37 -2.23
N PHE A 693 21.57 29.14 -1.43
CA PHE A 693 20.66 30.15 -1.96
C PHE A 693 21.42 31.38 -2.44
N LYS A 694 21.03 31.86 -3.60
CA LYS A 694 21.40 33.20 -4.10
C LYS A 694 20.08 33.97 -4.29
N VAL A 695 19.85 34.96 -3.45
CA VAL A 695 18.68 35.85 -3.56
C VAL A 695 18.91 36.83 -4.68
N LEU A 696 18.15 36.73 -5.78
CA LEU A 696 18.27 37.64 -6.92
C LEU A 696 17.40 38.88 -6.77
N TYR A 697 16.24 38.73 -6.16
CA TYR A 697 15.30 39.83 -5.97
C TYR A 697 14.62 39.66 -4.62
N GLU A 698 14.49 40.79 -3.92
CA GLU A 698 13.96 40.85 -2.55
C GLU A 698 13.45 42.27 -2.29
N LYS A 699 12.25 42.58 -2.78
CA LYS A 699 11.67 43.90 -2.61
C LYS A 699 10.22 43.84 -2.10
N GLU A 700 9.92 44.80 -1.26
CA GLU A 700 8.56 45.05 -0.77
C GLU A 700 7.65 45.54 -1.88
N GLN A 701 6.46 45.03 -1.90
CA GLN A 701 5.40 45.40 -2.84
C GLN A 701 4.32 46.25 -2.16
N LYS A 702 3.47 46.88 -2.94
CA LYS A 702 2.43 47.78 -2.43
C LYS A 702 1.23 47.08 -1.77
N GLY A 703 1.28 45.81 -1.63
CA GLY A 703 0.26 45.01 -0.97
C GLY A 703 0.77 43.61 -0.66
N PRO A 704 -0.04 42.76 -0.04
CA PRO A 704 0.33 41.38 0.23
C PRO A 704 0.48 40.61 -1.10
N VAL A 705 1.51 39.80 -1.21
CA VAL A 705 1.71 38.90 -2.36
C VAL A 705 0.99 37.60 -2.04
N THR A 706 -0.11 37.33 -2.71
CA THR A 706 -1.01 36.22 -2.36
C THR A 706 -0.85 34.99 -3.24
N ALA A 707 -0.34 35.15 -4.44
CA ALA A 707 -0.08 34.07 -5.37
C ALA A 707 1.03 34.43 -6.36
N LEU A 708 1.73 33.44 -6.83
CA LEU A 708 2.78 33.55 -7.84
C LEU A 708 2.66 32.43 -8.86
N CYS A 709 2.96 32.73 -10.10
CA CYS A 709 3.21 31.73 -11.15
C CYS A 709 4.07 32.33 -12.25
N HIS A 710 4.34 31.57 -13.30
CA HIS A 710 5.04 32.07 -14.49
C HIS A 710 4.16 31.91 -15.73
N CYS A 711 4.34 32.79 -16.69
CA CYS A 711 3.68 32.77 -18.00
C CYS A 711 4.65 33.24 -19.07
N ASN A 712 4.92 32.42 -20.08
CA ASN A 712 5.86 32.73 -21.17
C ASN A 712 7.26 33.22 -20.70
N GLY A 713 7.74 32.70 -19.60
CA GLY A 713 9.02 33.13 -19.02
C GLY A 713 8.97 34.45 -18.25
N HIS A 714 7.78 34.99 -17.99
CA HIS A 714 7.54 36.16 -17.15
C HIS A 714 6.95 35.75 -15.81
N LEU A 715 7.26 36.50 -14.76
CA LEU A 715 6.69 36.27 -13.44
C LEU A 715 5.29 36.89 -13.35
N VAL A 716 4.34 36.12 -12.85
CA VAL A 716 2.99 36.59 -12.59
C VAL A 716 2.76 36.61 -11.09
N SER A 717 2.33 37.75 -10.56
CA SER A 717 2.06 37.93 -9.14
C SER A 717 0.68 38.52 -8.88
N ALA A 718 0.00 38.00 -7.87
CA ALA A 718 -1.21 38.64 -7.34
C ALA A 718 -0.83 39.48 -6.12
N ILE A 719 -1.03 40.77 -6.22
CA ILE A 719 -0.68 41.74 -5.19
C ILE A 719 -1.92 42.60 -4.90
N GLY A 720 -2.45 42.47 -3.68
CA GLY A 720 -3.71 43.14 -3.35
C GLY A 720 -4.85 42.71 -4.28
N GLN A 721 -5.52 43.62 -4.95
CA GLN A 721 -6.59 43.32 -5.91
C GLN A 721 -6.14 43.41 -7.38
N LYS A 722 -4.88 43.18 -7.64
CA LYS A 722 -4.30 43.22 -9.00
C LYS A 722 -3.42 42.01 -9.28
N ILE A 723 -3.40 41.62 -10.54
CA ILE A 723 -2.43 40.66 -11.07
C ILE A 723 -1.45 41.42 -11.95
N PHE A 724 -0.17 41.25 -11.64
CA PHE A 724 0.93 41.87 -12.38
C PHE A 724 1.73 40.85 -13.15
N LEU A 725 2.18 41.22 -14.32
CA LEU A 725 3.15 40.47 -15.11
C LEU A 725 4.48 41.21 -15.10
N TRP A 726 5.56 40.53 -14.72
CA TRP A 726 6.89 41.10 -14.57
C TRP A 726 7.88 40.44 -15.48
N SER A 727 8.83 41.24 -16.01
CA SER A 727 10.04 40.73 -16.66
C SER A 727 11.22 40.84 -15.72
N LEU A 728 11.94 39.76 -15.54
CA LEU A 728 13.18 39.72 -14.74
C LEU A 728 14.37 39.98 -15.66
N ARG A 729 15.06 41.10 -15.44
CA ARG A 729 16.31 41.45 -16.14
C ARG A 729 17.31 42.05 -15.16
N ALA A 730 18.54 41.57 -15.18
CA ALA A 730 19.61 42.06 -14.32
C ALA A 730 19.20 42.18 -12.84
N SER A 731 18.55 41.15 -12.31
CA SER A 731 18.05 41.09 -10.94
C SER A 731 17.00 42.15 -10.56
N GLU A 732 16.33 42.72 -11.54
CA GLU A 732 15.25 43.68 -11.35
C GLU A 732 13.97 43.21 -12.04
N LEU A 733 12.82 43.40 -11.39
CA LEU A 733 11.50 43.15 -11.97
C LEU A 733 10.95 44.44 -12.60
N THR A 734 10.66 44.38 -13.89
CA THR A 734 10.03 45.48 -14.63
C THR A 734 8.59 45.08 -14.93
N GLY A 735 7.61 45.92 -14.56
CA GLY A 735 6.21 45.71 -14.85
C GLY A 735 5.94 45.76 -16.35
N MET A 736 5.24 44.76 -16.87
CA MET A 736 4.87 44.69 -18.28
C MET A 736 3.36 44.87 -18.49
N ALA A 737 2.55 44.26 -17.64
CA ALA A 737 1.09 44.32 -17.73
C ALA A 737 0.48 44.15 -16.34
N PHE A 738 -0.75 44.61 -16.22
CA PHE A 738 -1.55 44.31 -15.03
C PHE A 738 -3.05 44.24 -15.38
N ILE A 739 -3.80 43.65 -14.48
CA ILE A 739 -5.26 43.59 -14.56
C ILE A 739 -5.83 43.69 -13.15
N ASP A 740 -6.94 44.39 -13.03
CA ASP A 740 -7.68 44.46 -11.76
C ASP A 740 -8.47 43.18 -11.52
N THR A 741 -8.49 42.73 -10.28
CA THR A 741 -9.21 41.53 -9.82
C THR A 741 -10.26 41.87 -8.77
N GLN A 742 -11.09 40.86 -8.39
CA GLN A 742 -12.26 41.13 -7.55
C GLN A 742 -11.90 41.26 -6.08
N LEU A 743 -11.37 40.20 -5.43
CA LEU A 743 -11.11 40.21 -4.00
C LEU A 743 -9.71 39.77 -3.66
N TYR A 744 -9.47 38.46 -3.65
CA TYR A 744 -8.26 37.88 -3.13
C TYR A 744 -7.88 36.68 -3.97
N ILE A 745 -6.85 36.80 -4.77
CA ILE A 745 -6.32 35.72 -5.59
C ILE A 745 -5.31 34.95 -4.76
N HIS A 746 -5.58 33.69 -4.45
CA HIS A 746 -4.70 32.86 -3.62
C HIS A 746 -3.99 31.76 -4.40
N GLN A 747 -4.41 31.44 -5.61
CA GLN A 747 -3.73 30.54 -6.50
C GLN A 747 -3.79 31.01 -7.94
N MET A 748 -2.69 30.82 -8.66
CA MET A 748 -2.60 31.01 -10.10
C MET A 748 -1.79 29.89 -10.72
N ILE A 749 -2.24 29.41 -11.84
CA ILE A 749 -1.51 28.44 -12.68
C ILE A 749 -1.57 28.91 -14.14
N SER A 750 -0.60 28.52 -14.93
CA SER A 750 -0.54 28.91 -16.34
C SER A 750 -0.33 27.72 -17.27
N VAL A 751 -0.89 27.81 -18.45
CA VAL A 751 -0.58 26.94 -19.57
C VAL A 751 -0.43 27.80 -20.81
N LYS A 752 0.70 27.70 -21.49
CA LYS A 752 1.05 28.61 -22.62
C LYS A 752 0.89 30.07 -22.21
N ASN A 753 0.02 30.83 -22.89
CA ASN A 753 -0.26 32.23 -22.61
C ASN A 753 -1.55 32.45 -21.79
N PHE A 754 -2.17 31.41 -21.28
CA PHE A 754 -3.35 31.46 -20.42
C PHE A 754 -2.97 31.33 -18.94
N ILE A 755 -3.63 32.16 -18.12
CA ILE A 755 -3.49 32.11 -16.67
C ILE A 755 -4.86 31.85 -16.06
N LEU A 756 -4.93 30.85 -15.22
CA LEU A 756 -6.11 30.55 -14.41
C LEU A 756 -5.89 31.12 -13.01
N ALA A 757 -6.71 32.06 -12.63
CA ALA A 757 -6.65 32.69 -11.31
C ALA A 757 -7.83 32.27 -10.45
N ALA A 758 -7.55 31.88 -9.19
CA ALA A 758 -8.54 31.47 -8.22
C ALA A 758 -8.72 32.53 -7.14
N ASP A 759 -9.92 33.03 -7.01
CA ASP A 759 -10.32 33.94 -5.95
C ASP A 759 -10.92 33.16 -4.78
N VAL A 760 -10.65 33.62 -3.56
CA VAL A 760 -11.16 32.98 -2.35
C VAL A 760 -12.69 32.87 -2.32
N MET A 761 -13.41 33.88 -2.87
CA MET A 761 -14.87 33.92 -2.82
C MET A 761 -15.56 34.05 -4.19
N LYS A 762 -14.85 34.45 -5.21
CA LYS A 762 -15.39 34.79 -6.53
C LYS A 762 -15.10 33.76 -7.63
N SER A 763 -14.79 32.56 -7.24
CA SER A 763 -14.50 31.46 -8.17
C SER A 763 -13.26 31.69 -9.03
N ILE A 764 -13.23 31.17 -10.23
CA ILE A 764 -12.07 31.20 -11.13
C ILE A 764 -12.25 32.15 -12.29
N SER A 765 -11.13 32.69 -12.76
CA SER A 765 -11.06 33.54 -13.95
C SER A 765 -9.97 33.07 -14.87
N LEU A 766 -10.24 33.03 -16.17
CA LEU A 766 -9.26 32.70 -17.20
C LEU A 766 -8.77 33.97 -17.84
N LEU A 767 -7.46 34.22 -17.76
CA LEU A 767 -6.78 35.37 -18.31
C LEU A 767 -5.89 34.93 -19.48
N ARG A 768 -5.65 35.84 -20.40
CA ARG A 768 -4.73 35.64 -21.51
C ARG A 768 -3.72 36.79 -21.57
N TYR A 769 -2.46 36.42 -21.71
CA TYR A 769 -1.38 37.35 -21.98
C TYR A 769 -1.04 37.35 -23.47
N GLN A 770 -0.99 38.53 -24.07
CA GLN A 770 -0.57 38.73 -25.44
C GLN A 770 0.80 39.40 -25.46
N GLU A 771 1.79 38.68 -25.95
CA GLU A 771 3.20 39.15 -25.97
C GLU A 771 3.41 40.36 -26.85
N GLU A 772 2.75 40.41 -27.99
CA GLU A 772 2.88 41.47 -28.97
C GLU A 772 2.43 42.85 -28.44
N SER A 773 1.28 42.87 -27.83
CA SER A 773 0.70 44.08 -27.25
C SER A 773 1.04 44.30 -25.78
N LYS A 774 1.70 43.34 -25.13
CA LYS A 774 2.02 43.34 -23.69
C LYS A 774 0.79 43.62 -22.83
N THR A 775 -0.32 42.97 -23.19
CA THR A 775 -1.60 43.15 -22.48
C THR A 775 -2.07 41.87 -21.82
N LEU A 776 -2.63 42.01 -20.64
CA LEU A 776 -3.30 40.96 -19.90
C LEU A 776 -4.79 41.23 -19.89
N SER A 777 -5.58 40.30 -20.40
CA SER A 777 -7.04 40.47 -20.55
C SER A 777 -7.82 39.30 -19.97
N LEU A 778 -9.03 39.61 -19.49
CA LEU A 778 -9.96 38.59 -19.05
C LEU A 778 -10.62 37.93 -20.29
N VAL A 779 -10.52 36.61 -20.35
CA VAL A 779 -11.11 35.82 -21.43
C VAL A 779 -12.47 35.29 -20.99
N SER A 780 -12.55 34.70 -19.81
CA SER A 780 -13.77 34.10 -19.29
C SER A 780 -13.68 33.96 -17.79
N ARG A 781 -14.81 33.86 -17.13
CA ARG A 781 -14.87 33.59 -15.70
C ARG A 781 -16.11 32.79 -15.32
N ASP A 782 -16.03 32.14 -14.18
CA ASP A 782 -17.23 31.56 -13.58
C ASP A 782 -18.12 32.69 -13.01
N ALA A 783 -19.37 32.73 -13.44
CA ALA A 783 -20.29 33.79 -13.06
C ALA A 783 -20.87 33.66 -11.64
N LYS A 784 -20.83 32.44 -11.07
CA LYS A 784 -21.35 32.14 -9.75
C LYS A 784 -20.28 32.24 -8.67
N PRO A 785 -20.57 32.76 -7.48
CA PRO A 785 -19.61 32.75 -6.39
C PRO A 785 -19.24 31.33 -5.98
N LEU A 786 -17.95 31.11 -5.69
CA LEU A 786 -17.43 29.85 -5.20
C LEU A 786 -16.21 30.12 -4.32
N GLU A 787 -16.18 29.49 -3.16
CA GLU A 787 -15.03 29.55 -2.26
C GLU A 787 -14.01 28.47 -2.67
N VAL A 788 -13.03 28.87 -3.47
CA VAL A 788 -12.05 27.96 -4.07
C VAL A 788 -10.94 27.66 -3.10
N TYR A 789 -10.55 26.38 -2.97
CA TYR A 789 -9.38 25.96 -2.20
C TYR A 789 -8.15 25.79 -3.09
N SER A 790 -8.28 25.11 -4.20
CA SER A 790 -7.19 24.88 -5.13
C SER A 790 -7.67 24.72 -6.56
N VAL A 791 -6.76 24.93 -7.50
CA VAL A 791 -7.04 24.79 -8.94
C VAL A 791 -5.91 24.08 -9.66
N ASP A 792 -6.23 23.38 -10.74
CA ASP A 792 -5.28 22.83 -11.70
C ASP A 792 -5.95 22.66 -13.07
N PHE A 793 -5.17 22.26 -14.05
CA PHE A 793 -5.69 21.92 -15.36
C PHE A 793 -6.00 20.43 -15.47
N MET A 794 -7.08 20.12 -16.19
CA MET A 794 -7.37 18.76 -16.66
C MET A 794 -7.00 18.69 -18.14
N VAL A 795 -5.97 17.90 -18.47
CA VAL A 795 -5.50 17.74 -19.85
C VAL A 795 -5.98 16.42 -20.42
N ASP A 796 -6.83 16.48 -21.42
CA ASP A 796 -7.40 15.33 -22.14
C ASP A 796 -7.28 15.55 -23.64
N ASN A 797 -6.17 15.11 -24.24
CA ASN A 797 -5.83 15.32 -25.65
C ASN A 797 -5.86 16.81 -26.02
N ALA A 798 -6.78 17.19 -26.91
CA ALA A 798 -6.96 18.57 -27.32
C ALA A 798 -7.88 19.38 -26.39
N GLN A 799 -8.48 18.76 -25.39
CA GLN A 799 -9.38 19.43 -24.45
C GLN A 799 -8.65 19.84 -23.19
N LEU A 800 -8.91 21.05 -22.76
CA LEU A 800 -8.40 21.62 -21.54
C LEU A 800 -9.55 21.95 -20.60
N GLY A 801 -9.60 21.25 -19.47
CA GLY A 801 -10.52 21.55 -18.38
C GLY A 801 -9.82 22.28 -17.24
N PHE A 802 -10.60 22.94 -16.40
CA PHE A 802 -10.14 23.65 -15.22
C PHE A 802 -10.70 22.95 -14.00
N LEU A 803 -9.83 22.28 -13.26
CA LEU A 803 -10.17 21.52 -12.07
C LEU A 803 -10.14 22.45 -10.86
N VAL A 804 -11.22 22.44 -10.08
CA VAL A 804 -11.42 23.32 -8.94
C VAL A 804 -11.85 22.49 -7.73
N SER A 805 -11.26 22.72 -6.59
CA SER A 805 -11.75 22.25 -5.30
C SER A 805 -12.35 23.41 -4.50
N ASP A 806 -13.37 23.13 -3.70
CA ASP A 806 -14.07 24.16 -2.93
C ASP A 806 -14.11 23.87 -1.42
N ARG A 807 -14.66 24.82 -0.68
CA ARG A 807 -14.88 24.70 0.76
C ARG A 807 -15.85 23.58 1.13
N ASP A 808 -16.81 23.27 0.28
CA ASP A 808 -17.82 22.24 0.53
C ASP A 808 -17.33 20.82 0.19
N ARG A 809 -16.02 20.65 -0.02
CA ARG A 809 -15.36 19.36 -0.26
C ARG A 809 -15.71 18.71 -1.59
N ASN A 810 -16.02 19.55 -2.58
CA ASN A 810 -16.30 19.11 -3.94
C ASN A 810 -15.10 19.31 -4.86
N LEU A 811 -15.07 18.52 -5.92
CA LEU A 811 -14.27 18.77 -7.12
C LEU A 811 -15.20 19.12 -8.26
N MET A 812 -14.80 20.11 -9.05
CA MET A 812 -15.55 20.57 -10.22
C MET A 812 -14.60 20.76 -11.39
N VAL A 813 -15.09 20.47 -12.60
CA VAL A 813 -14.36 20.75 -13.83
C VAL A 813 -15.15 21.77 -14.63
N TYR A 814 -14.47 22.88 -14.94
CA TYR A 814 -14.99 23.94 -15.79
C TYR A 814 -14.30 23.89 -17.15
N MET A 815 -14.99 24.33 -18.19
CA MET A 815 -14.43 24.42 -19.53
C MET A 815 -14.74 25.75 -20.18
N TYR A 816 -13.80 26.23 -20.97
CA TYR A 816 -14.00 27.36 -21.88
C TYR A 816 -14.56 26.87 -23.20
N LEU A 817 -15.83 27.12 -23.44
CA LEU A 817 -16.58 26.68 -24.63
C LEU A 817 -17.31 27.87 -25.27
N PRO A 818 -16.62 28.73 -26.07
CA PRO A 818 -17.19 29.95 -26.63
C PRO A 818 -18.33 29.68 -27.63
N GLU A 819 -18.37 28.50 -28.26
CA GLU A 819 -19.42 28.09 -29.19
C GLU A 819 -20.72 27.67 -28.51
N ALA A 820 -20.70 27.37 -27.23
CA ALA A 820 -21.89 26.97 -26.48
C ALA A 820 -22.75 28.20 -26.16
N LYS A 821 -24.07 28.10 -26.33
CA LYS A 821 -25.02 29.19 -26.05
C LYS A 821 -24.98 29.63 -24.61
N GLU A 822 -24.83 28.70 -23.66
CA GLU A 822 -24.80 28.94 -22.21
C GLU A 822 -23.58 29.75 -21.79
N SER A 823 -22.56 29.82 -22.58
CA SER A 823 -21.31 30.56 -22.31
C SER A 823 -21.40 32.06 -22.66
N PHE A 824 -22.47 32.53 -23.30
CA PHE A 824 -22.59 33.90 -23.78
C PHE A 824 -21.40 34.39 -24.61
N GLY A 825 -21.00 33.61 -25.63
CA GLY A 825 -19.87 33.92 -26.49
C GLY A 825 -18.51 33.64 -25.82
N GLY A 826 -18.48 32.81 -24.79
CA GLY A 826 -17.27 32.43 -24.06
C GLY A 826 -17.02 33.26 -22.80
N MET A 827 -17.86 34.22 -22.46
CA MET A 827 -17.68 35.06 -21.28
C MET A 827 -17.86 34.31 -19.94
N ARG A 828 -18.56 33.19 -19.98
CA ARG A 828 -18.79 32.33 -18.82
C ARG A 828 -18.09 30.97 -19.00
N LEU A 829 -17.38 30.55 -17.98
CA LEU A 829 -16.91 29.17 -17.86
C LEU A 829 -18.08 28.25 -17.52
N LEU A 830 -18.14 27.10 -18.16
CA LEU A 830 -19.21 26.13 -17.97
C LEU A 830 -18.72 24.96 -17.12
N ARG A 831 -19.46 24.65 -16.05
CA ARG A 831 -19.20 23.47 -15.24
C ARG A 831 -19.65 22.20 -15.99
N ARG A 832 -18.72 21.31 -16.27
CA ARG A 832 -18.95 20.07 -17.03
C ARG A 832 -18.86 18.80 -16.19
N ALA A 833 -18.29 18.90 -15.00
CA ALA A 833 -18.22 17.77 -14.09
C ALA A 833 -18.22 18.24 -12.65
N ASP A 834 -18.74 17.44 -11.77
CA ASP A 834 -18.69 17.63 -10.33
C ASP A 834 -18.62 16.29 -9.58
N PHE A 835 -18.04 16.33 -8.40
CA PHE A 835 -17.85 15.15 -7.57
C PHE A 835 -17.60 15.57 -6.12
N HIS A 836 -18.35 15.00 -5.18
CA HIS A 836 -18.12 15.25 -3.76
C HIS A 836 -17.08 14.30 -3.22
N VAL A 837 -15.94 14.82 -2.79
CA VAL A 837 -14.85 14.02 -2.22
C VAL A 837 -15.14 13.64 -0.77
N GLY A 838 -15.72 14.54 0.00
CA GLY A 838 -15.94 14.35 1.42
C GLY A 838 -14.81 14.86 2.32
N ALA A 839 -13.73 15.35 1.72
CA ALA A 839 -12.59 15.96 2.41
C ALA A 839 -12.13 17.21 1.66
N HIS A 840 -11.49 18.13 2.36
CA HIS A 840 -10.99 19.36 1.75
C HIS A 840 -9.73 19.10 0.93
N VAL A 841 -9.84 19.21 -0.38
CA VAL A 841 -8.72 19.13 -1.31
C VAL A 841 -8.04 20.50 -1.37
N ASN A 842 -6.80 20.56 -0.91
CA ASN A 842 -6.08 21.83 -0.83
C ASN A 842 -4.89 21.96 -1.78
N THR A 843 -4.52 20.91 -2.46
CA THR A 843 -3.42 20.95 -3.43
C THR A 843 -3.61 19.93 -4.54
N PHE A 844 -3.17 20.28 -5.72
CA PHE A 844 -3.13 19.44 -6.91
C PHE A 844 -1.73 19.36 -7.47
N TRP A 845 -1.45 18.25 -8.12
CA TRP A 845 -0.26 18.06 -8.91
C TRP A 845 -0.56 17.18 -10.12
N ARG A 846 0.02 17.50 -11.28
CA ARG A 846 -0.32 16.86 -12.55
C ARG A 846 0.89 16.22 -13.20
N THR A 847 0.74 14.96 -13.70
CA THR A 847 1.73 14.25 -14.50
C THR A 847 1.14 13.74 -15.80
N PRO A 848 1.93 13.62 -16.88
CA PRO A 848 1.50 12.88 -18.06
C PRO A 848 1.18 11.43 -17.73
N CYS A 849 0.15 10.87 -18.37
CA CYS A 849 -0.09 9.44 -18.32
C CYS A 849 1.06 8.67 -18.94
N ARG A 850 1.37 7.49 -18.40
CA ARG A 850 2.30 6.57 -19.04
C ARG A 850 1.73 6.13 -20.39
N GLY A 851 2.25 6.72 -21.45
CA GLY A 851 2.19 6.10 -22.76
C GLY A 851 2.91 4.75 -22.69
N ALA A 852 2.44 3.75 -23.44
CA ALA A 852 3.05 2.44 -23.40
C ALA A 852 4.53 2.51 -23.75
N THR A 853 5.37 2.16 -22.80
CA THR A 853 6.78 1.84 -23.00
C THR A 853 6.98 0.53 -23.78
N ASP A 854 5.90 -0.24 -23.98
CA ASP A 854 5.89 -1.54 -24.63
C ASP A 854 5.30 -1.47 -26.05
N GLY A 855 6.00 -0.81 -26.98
CA GLY A 855 5.73 -0.88 -28.42
C GLY A 855 4.41 -0.26 -28.89
N PRO A 856 4.21 -0.09 -30.22
CA PRO A 856 3.03 0.56 -30.78
C PRO A 856 1.80 -0.35 -30.70
N SER A 857 1.16 -0.45 -29.55
CA SER A 857 -0.15 -1.05 -29.42
C SER A 857 -1.22 0.03 -29.56
N LYS A 858 -2.36 -0.31 -30.19
CA LYS A 858 -3.51 0.62 -30.30
C LYS A 858 -4.00 1.16 -28.95
N LYS A 859 -3.62 0.51 -27.84
CA LYS A 859 -3.94 0.93 -26.47
C LYS A 859 -3.04 2.05 -25.96
N SER A 860 -1.82 2.20 -26.46
CA SER A 860 -0.89 3.26 -26.04
C SER A 860 -1.30 4.64 -26.56
N VAL A 861 -1.91 4.70 -27.72
CA VAL A 861 -2.38 5.95 -28.35
C VAL A 861 -3.51 6.60 -27.56
N VAL A 862 -4.30 5.81 -26.82
CA VAL A 862 -5.43 6.32 -26.03
C VAL A 862 -4.96 7.21 -24.87
N TRP A 863 -3.78 6.93 -24.31
CA TRP A 863 -3.24 7.66 -23.15
C TRP A 863 -2.21 8.71 -23.52
N GLU A 864 -1.85 8.81 -24.79
CA GLU A 864 -0.99 9.87 -25.29
C GLU A 864 -1.71 11.22 -25.11
N ASN A 865 -1.01 12.24 -24.62
CA ASN A 865 -1.54 13.57 -24.35
C ASN A 865 -2.66 13.66 -23.30
N LYS A 866 -2.77 12.68 -22.42
CA LYS A 866 -3.61 12.74 -21.22
C LYS A 866 -2.75 12.86 -19.96
N HIS A 867 -3.24 13.64 -18.99
CA HIS A 867 -2.55 13.84 -17.73
C HIS A 867 -3.37 13.31 -16.55
N ILE A 868 -2.69 12.71 -15.60
CA ILE A 868 -3.25 12.37 -14.29
C ILE A 868 -3.10 13.59 -13.38
N THR A 869 -4.14 13.94 -12.66
CA THR A 869 -4.07 14.96 -11.62
C THR A 869 -4.15 14.32 -10.25
N TRP A 870 -3.08 14.42 -9.48
CA TRP A 870 -3.02 14.00 -8.10
C TRP A 870 -3.54 15.11 -7.19
N PHE A 871 -4.19 14.75 -6.10
CA PHE A 871 -4.61 15.70 -5.09
C PHE A 871 -4.32 15.19 -3.68
N ALA A 872 -4.11 16.12 -2.77
CA ALA A 872 -3.99 15.84 -1.34
C ALA A 872 -5.05 16.62 -0.57
N THR A 873 -5.54 16.02 0.50
CA THR A 873 -6.56 16.59 1.37
C THR A 873 -5.96 17.05 2.71
N LEU A 874 -6.67 17.94 3.41
CA LEU A 874 -6.22 18.46 4.70
C LEU A 874 -6.18 17.39 5.80
N ASP A 875 -6.96 16.34 5.68
CA ASP A 875 -7.00 15.21 6.61
C ASP A 875 -5.99 14.10 6.29
N GLY A 876 -5.12 14.31 5.30
CA GLY A 876 -4.05 13.39 4.94
C GLY A 876 -4.41 12.38 3.84
N GLY A 877 -5.55 12.53 3.18
CA GLY A 877 -5.92 11.71 2.04
C GLY A 877 -5.15 12.08 0.78
N ILE A 878 -4.87 11.10 -0.06
CA ILE A 878 -4.30 11.28 -1.39
C ILE A 878 -5.19 10.57 -2.39
N GLY A 879 -5.53 11.25 -3.45
CA GLY A 879 -6.36 10.72 -4.53
C GLY A 879 -5.86 11.17 -5.89
N LEU A 880 -6.50 10.67 -6.93
CA LEU A 880 -6.18 11.05 -8.30
C LEU A 880 -7.43 11.14 -9.17
N LEU A 881 -7.32 11.95 -10.21
CA LEU A 881 -8.28 12.07 -11.30
C LEU A 881 -7.63 11.66 -12.60
N LEU A 882 -8.32 10.80 -13.33
CA LEU A 882 -7.85 10.30 -14.62
C LEU A 882 -8.89 10.60 -15.69
N PRO A 883 -8.53 11.31 -16.79
CA PRO A 883 -9.41 11.41 -17.95
C PRO A 883 -9.62 10.05 -18.58
N MET A 884 -10.84 9.77 -19.00
CA MET A 884 -11.22 8.47 -19.51
C MET A 884 -11.87 8.59 -20.87
N GLN A 885 -11.62 7.62 -21.76
CA GLN A 885 -12.26 7.54 -23.06
C GLN A 885 -13.78 7.34 -22.89
N GLU A 886 -14.58 8.01 -23.71
CA GLU A 886 -16.04 8.01 -23.57
C GLU A 886 -16.67 6.61 -23.58
N LYS A 887 -16.19 5.72 -24.43
CA LYS A 887 -16.67 4.33 -24.50
C LYS A 887 -16.46 3.57 -23.19
N THR A 888 -15.27 3.68 -22.62
CA THR A 888 -14.93 3.08 -21.33
C THR A 888 -15.72 3.72 -20.19
N TYR A 889 -15.83 5.05 -20.19
CA TYR A 889 -16.62 5.80 -19.23
C TYR A 889 -18.08 5.32 -19.19
N ARG A 890 -18.74 5.20 -20.33
CA ARG A 890 -20.13 4.74 -20.43
C ARG A 890 -20.31 3.35 -19.86
N ARG A 891 -19.40 2.42 -20.19
CA ARG A 891 -19.44 1.05 -19.65
C ARG A 891 -19.26 1.01 -18.14
N LEU A 892 -18.27 1.72 -17.63
CA LEU A 892 -18.01 1.79 -16.19
C LEU A 892 -19.09 2.56 -15.44
N LEU A 893 -19.76 3.54 -16.07
CA LEU A 893 -20.93 4.21 -15.47
C LEU A 893 -22.09 3.24 -15.27
N MET A 894 -22.35 2.39 -16.25
CA MET A 894 -23.36 1.34 -16.12
C MET A 894 -22.98 0.35 -15.00
N LEU A 895 -21.72 -0.02 -14.92
CA LEU A 895 -21.20 -0.85 -13.83
C LEU A 895 -21.38 -0.17 -12.46
N GLN A 896 -21.03 1.09 -12.34
CA GLN A 896 -21.20 1.87 -11.10
C GLN A 896 -22.65 1.89 -10.64
N ASN A 897 -23.59 2.13 -11.55
CA ASN A 897 -25.02 2.13 -11.23
C ASN A 897 -25.50 0.76 -10.77
N ALA A 898 -25.01 -0.31 -11.40
CA ALA A 898 -25.32 -1.69 -11.02
C ALA A 898 -24.74 -2.05 -9.65
N LEU A 899 -23.51 -1.66 -9.37
CA LEU A 899 -22.87 -1.86 -8.06
C LEU A 899 -23.58 -1.11 -6.94
N THR A 900 -24.07 0.10 -7.19
CA THR A 900 -24.82 0.88 -6.22
C THR A 900 -26.10 0.16 -5.75
N THR A 901 -26.75 -0.56 -6.65
CA THR A 901 -27.97 -1.32 -6.29
C THR A 901 -27.69 -2.71 -5.71
N MET A 902 -26.56 -3.29 -6.03
CA MET A 902 -26.23 -4.66 -5.64
C MET A 902 -25.48 -4.76 -4.31
N LEU A 903 -24.56 -3.82 -4.06
CA LEU A 903 -23.74 -3.84 -2.85
C LEU A 903 -24.51 -3.24 -1.66
N PRO A 904 -24.30 -3.77 -0.44
CA PRO A 904 -24.84 -3.15 0.76
C PRO A 904 -24.23 -1.76 0.98
N HIS A 905 -25.06 -0.84 1.45
CA HIS A 905 -24.59 0.51 1.76
C HIS A 905 -24.04 0.57 3.18
N HIS A 906 -22.81 1.04 3.34
CA HIS A 906 -22.20 1.23 4.65
C HIS A 906 -22.95 2.28 5.47
N ALA A 907 -23.36 1.93 6.67
CA ALA A 907 -24.15 2.80 7.55
C ALA A 907 -25.39 3.41 6.86
N GLY A 908 -25.97 2.70 5.90
CA GLY A 908 -27.11 3.22 5.12
C GLY A 908 -26.77 4.33 4.14
N LEU A 909 -25.51 4.67 3.96
CA LEU A 909 -25.06 5.74 3.07
C LEU A 909 -25.04 5.27 1.61
N ASN A 910 -25.94 5.82 0.80
CA ASN A 910 -25.96 5.52 -0.63
C ASN A 910 -24.74 6.17 -1.31
N PRO A 911 -23.85 5.39 -1.97
CA PRO A 911 -22.65 5.93 -2.60
C PRO A 911 -22.94 6.98 -3.66
N ARG A 912 -24.01 6.79 -4.42
CA ARG A 912 -24.43 7.74 -5.45
C ARG A 912 -24.87 9.08 -4.85
N ALA A 913 -25.63 9.04 -3.76
CA ALA A 913 -26.06 10.25 -3.06
C ALA A 913 -24.89 10.96 -2.38
N PHE A 914 -23.95 10.23 -1.83
CA PHE A 914 -22.74 10.80 -1.20
C PHE A 914 -21.86 11.57 -2.20
N ARG A 915 -21.71 11.06 -3.41
CA ARG A 915 -20.87 11.68 -4.46
C ARG A 915 -21.55 12.80 -5.23
N MET A 916 -22.81 13.12 -4.92
CA MET A 916 -23.49 14.29 -5.49
C MET A 916 -22.88 15.58 -4.95
N LEU A 917 -22.94 16.61 -5.77
CA LEU A 917 -22.49 17.95 -5.38
C LEU A 917 -23.18 18.41 -4.09
N HIS A 918 -22.40 18.73 -3.07
CA HIS A 918 -22.90 19.33 -1.83
C HIS A 918 -22.73 20.84 -1.91
N VAL A 919 -23.82 21.60 -1.74
CA VAL A 919 -23.84 23.05 -1.79
C VAL A 919 -24.54 23.57 -0.56
N ASP A 920 -24.11 24.71 -0.02
CA ASP A 920 -24.81 25.38 1.06
C ASP A 920 -26.26 25.67 0.65
N ARG A 921 -27.19 25.52 1.58
CA ARG A 921 -28.66 25.44 1.38
C ARG A 921 -29.31 26.56 0.59
N ARG A 922 -28.60 27.62 0.30
CA ARG A 922 -29.17 28.83 -0.34
C ARG A 922 -29.07 28.86 -1.86
N VAL A 923 -28.27 27.96 -2.48
CA VAL A 923 -28.11 27.95 -3.93
C VAL A 923 -28.26 26.53 -4.45
N LEU A 924 -29.43 26.24 -4.99
CA LEU A 924 -29.68 25.00 -5.70
C LEU A 924 -28.87 24.99 -7.00
N GLN A 925 -27.85 24.17 -7.08
CA GLN A 925 -27.13 23.89 -8.31
C GLN A 925 -27.43 22.48 -8.75
N ASN A 926 -27.75 22.31 -10.03
CA ASN A 926 -27.94 20.98 -10.59
C ASN A 926 -26.60 20.27 -10.72
N ALA A 927 -26.50 19.07 -10.20
CA ALA A 927 -25.34 18.24 -10.37
C ALA A 927 -25.19 17.82 -11.84
N VAL A 928 -23.99 17.99 -12.39
CA VAL A 928 -23.64 17.53 -13.75
C VAL A 928 -23.09 16.12 -13.73
N ARG A 929 -22.37 15.75 -12.68
CA ARG A 929 -21.71 14.49 -12.47
C ARG A 929 -20.55 14.27 -13.43
N ASN A 930 -20.62 13.40 -14.41
CA ASN A 930 -19.55 13.08 -15.38
C ASN A 930 -18.20 12.64 -14.76
N VAL A 931 -18.22 12.17 -13.52
CA VAL A 931 -17.07 11.62 -12.80
C VAL A 931 -17.48 10.28 -12.21
N LEU A 932 -16.62 9.27 -12.37
CA LEU A 932 -16.79 7.95 -11.79
C LEU A 932 -16.11 7.86 -10.41
N ASP A 933 -16.71 7.08 -9.52
CA ASP A 933 -16.15 6.77 -8.22
C ASP A 933 -15.29 5.50 -8.33
N GLY A 934 -13.98 5.68 -8.34
CA GLY A 934 -13.02 4.59 -8.44
C GLY A 934 -13.05 3.63 -7.26
N GLU A 935 -13.34 4.10 -6.06
CA GLU A 935 -13.47 3.24 -4.88
C GLU A 935 -14.65 2.27 -5.02
N LEU A 936 -15.78 2.76 -5.52
CA LEU A 936 -16.94 1.92 -5.77
C LEU A 936 -16.69 0.93 -6.91
N LEU A 937 -16.07 1.37 -8.01
CA LEU A 937 -15.75 0.51 -9.14
C LEU A 937 -14.78 -0.62 -8.79
N ASN A 938 -13.80 -0.37 -7.95
CA ASN A 938 -12.86 -1.39 -7.50
C ASN A 938 -13.52 -2.49 -6.66
N ARG A 939 -14.67 -2.24 -6.09
CA ARG A 939 -15.44 -3.27 -5.38
C ARG A 939 -15.98 -4.37 -6.30
N TYR A 940 -15.96 -4.18 -7.60
CA TYR A 940 -16.21 -5.26 -8.56
C TYR A 940 -15.24 -6.43 -8.39
N LEU A 941 -13.97 -6.16 -8.08
CA LEU A 941 -12.94 -7.17 -7.85
C LEU A 941 -13.19 -8.01 -6.59
N TYR A 942 -13.97 -7.47 -5.66
CA TYR A 942 -14.36 -8.15 -4.42
C TYR A 942 -15.48 -9.18 -4.62
N LEU A 943 -16.25 -9.06 -5.69
CA LEU A 943 -17.38 -9.93 -5.97
C LEU A 943 -16.92 -11.35 -6.38
N SER A 944 -17.77 -12.33 -6.14
CA SER A 944 -17.56 -13.69 -6.63
C SER A 944 -17.61 -13.75 -8.16
N THR A 945 -17.07 -14.81 -8.74
CA THR A 945 -17.08 -15.02 -10.20
C THR A 945 -18.49 -15.03 -10.77
N MET A 946 -19.45 -15.59 -10.02
CA MET A 946 -20.86 -15.59 -10.42
C MET A 946 -21.48 -14.19 -10.41
N GLU A 947 -21.26 -13.44 -9.34
CA GLU A 947 -21.75 -12.07 -9.21
C GLU A 947 -21.16 -11.16 -10.30
N ARG A 948 -19.89 -11.33 -10.62
CA ARG A 948 -19.23 -10.62 -11.73
C ARG A 948 -19.86 -10.95 -13.08
N GLY A 949 -20.14 -12.23 -13.34
CA GLY A 949 -20.81 -12.70 -14.54
C GLY A 949 -22.22 -12.15 -14.68
N GLU A 950 -23.01 -12.16 -13.61
CA GLU A 950 -24.37 -11.61 -13.58
C GLU A 950 -24.39 -10.10 -13.85
N LEU A 951 -23.48 -9.36 -13.20
CA LEU A 951 -23.36 -7.93 -13.44
C LEU A 951 -22.94 -7.60 -14.86
N ALA A 952 -21.93 -8.28 -15.38
CA ALA A 952 -21.47 -8.07 -16.75
C ALA A 952 -22.56 -8.35 -17.77
N LYS A 953 -23.33 -9.42 -17.58
CA LYS A 953 -24.48 -9.76 -18.42
C LYS A 953 -25.58 -8.69 -18.34
N LYS A 954 -25.86 -8.19 -17.14
CA LYS A 954 -26.87 -7.14 -16.90
C LYS A 954 -26.55 -5.84 -17.63
N ILE A 955 -25.29 -5.48 -17.71
CA ILE A 955 -24.85 -4.27 -18.41
C ILE A 955 -24.48 -4.49 -19.88
N GLY A 956 -24.62 -5.72 -20.39
CA GLY A 956 -24.40 -6.06 -21.81
C GLY A 956 -22.94 -6.23 -22.21
N THR A 957 -22.10 -6.69 -21.33
CA THR A 957 -20.67 -6.95 -21.58
C THR A 957 -20.23 -8.28 -20.95
N THR A 958 -18.95 -8.55 -20.98
CA THR A 958 -18.33 -9.74 -20.38
C THR A 958 -17.48 -9.37 -19.17
N PRO A 959 -17.28 -10.26 -18.18
CA PRO A 959 -16.41 -9.99 -17.03
C PRO A 959 -14.97 -9.63 -17.45
N ASP A 960 -14.46 -10.22 -18.52
CA ASP A 960 -13.10 -9.97 -19.00
C ASP A 960 -12.91 -8.53 -19.47
N ILE A 961 -13.89 -7.95 -20.13
CA ILE A 961 -13.84 -6.57 -20.62
C ILE A 961 -13.82 -5.59 -19.44
N ILE A 962 -14.66 -5.83 -18.44
CA ILE A 962 -14.70 -5.00 -17.22
C ILE A 962 -13.36 -5.09 -16.48
N LEU A 963 -12.85 -6.29 -16.32
CA LEU A 963 -11.58 -6.54 -15.65
C LEU A 963 -10.42 -5.88 -16.40
N ASP A 964 -10.40 -5.95 -17.74
CA ASP A 964 -9.41 -5.26 -18.55
C ASP A 964 -9.47 -3.73 -18.39
N ASP A 965 -10.67 -3.16 -18.31
CA ASP A 965 -10.84 -1.71 -18.07
C ASP A 965 -10.28 -1.29 -16.70
N LEU A 966 -10.57 -2.05 -15.65
CA LEU A 966 -10.08 -1.76 -14.30
C LEU A 966 -8.57 -1.95 -14.19
N LEU A 967 -8.02 -3.00 -14.79
CA LEU A 967 -6.57 -3.26 -14.79
C LEU A 967 -5.81 -2.23 -15.64
N GLU A 968 -6.38 -1.76 -16.74
CA GLU A 968 -5.79 -0.70 -17.55
C GLU A 968 -5.72 0.61 -16.76
N THR A 969 -6.75 0.94 -16.00
CA THR A 969 -6.74 2.11 -15.11
C THR A 969 -5.62 2.00 -14.08
N ASP A 970 -5.46 0.85 -13.42
CA ASP A 970 -4.37 0.61 -12.48
C ASP A 970 -2.99 0.74 -13.15
N ARG A 971 -2.84 0.18 -14.35
CA ARG A 971 -1.58 0.25 -15.10
C ARG A 971 -1.17 1.68 -15.45
N VAL A 972 -2.10 2.47 -15.89
CA VAL A 972 -1.84 3.86 -16.31
C VAL A 972 -1.52 4.76 -15.12
N THR A 973 -2.10 4.47 -13.96
CA THR A 973 -1.86 5.22 -12.71
C THR A 973 -0.70 4.69 -11.88
N ALA A 974 0.01 3.68 -12.35
CA ALA A 974 1.09 3.00 -11.63
C ALA A 974 2.40 3.81 -11.55
N HIS A 975 2.43 5.06 -11.98
CA HIS A 975 3.58 5.95 -11.72
C HIS A 975 3.87 6.10 -10.25
N PHE A 976 2.80 5.91 -9.47
CA PHE A 976 2.86 6.07 -8.05
C PHE A 976 1.83 5.20 -7.33
#